data_fba1af2a4bdec3a58dd1fa39f7c0308e
#
_entry.id   fba1af2a4bdec3a58dd1fa39f7c0308e
#
_cell.length_a   1.000
_cell.length_b   1.000
_cell.length_c   1.000
_cell.angle_alpha   90.00
_cell.angle_beta   90.00
_cell.angle_gamma   90.00
#
_symmetry.space_group_name_H-M   'P 1'
#
loop_
_entity.id
_entity.type
_entity.pdbx_description
1 polymer ?
#
loop_
_entity_poly.entity_id
_entity_poly.type
_entity_poly.pdbx_seq_one_letter_code
_entity_poly.pdbx_strand_id
1 'polypeptide(L)'
;MQKFVLPLFVLLSAASTPASAADPVVARWEQQARRVTIVRDDWGIPHIYGKRDADVVFGLMYAQAEDDFNRVETNFINAMGRLAETEGSAAIYRDLRMKLFVDPVSMKAKYATSPAWLKTLMIAWADGLNFYLYKHPEVTPRVIARFEPWMALTFSEGSIGGDIEQVSPRDLEAFYGKRAIGRALPEKDARPAEPGGSNGFAIAPSNTANRRALFWINPHTSFFFRAEVQMVSEEGLNVYGAVTWGQFFVYQGFNDRAGWMHTTSGADDLDEYLETVVKKGDKHFYRYGTTERPMTATTITVPYKTPAGMAKKEFTVYRTHHGPIIREVDGKWVAIKLMQEPVKALTQSYARTKARTYKAFRKTMELHTNSSNNTIFADADGDIAYFHANFIPKRDPRFDWSKPVDGSDPATEWKGLHSVEESPHLLNPASGWLYNTNNSPFSAAGASSPKKTDYPAYMETGGENARGIHAIRVLSTKKDFTPTSLIAAAFDSYLPAFDDLIPSLIAAYDGTPATSPLRTKVAEQIALLRGWDRRWSILSIPTTLAVFWGEELQRAVGADARSEELSVDEYLAKRTTPEQRLRALATASDKLAADFGSWKTPWGDINRFQRLTGDIVQPFSDAGPSLPVGFTSARWGSLASFGARAYPGTKKHYGTSGNSFVAVVEFGDSVRAKAVSAGGQSGDPKSPHFIDQAVRYTTGELRDVYFYRHQLKNHTERTYHPGQ
;
A
#
# COMPACT_ATOMS: atom_id res chain seq x y z
N MET A 1 -94.42 15.53 -34.17
CA MET A 1 -93.11 15.92 -34.67
C MET A 1 -92.06 15.46 -33.62
N GLN A 2 -91.60 14.22 -33.76
CA GLN A 2 -90.59 13.65 -32.91
C GLN A 2 -89.23 13.92 -33.53
N LYS A 3 -88.31 14.56 -32.75
CA LYS A 3 -86.91 14.78 -33.14
C LYS A 3 -86.08 13.62 -32.62
N PHE A 4 -85.48 12.84 -33.55
CA PHE A 4 -84.45 11.88 -33.25
C PHE A 4 -83.13 12.59 -32.99
N VAL A 5 -82.51 12.29 -31.84
CA VAL A 5 -81.12 12.70 -31.52
C VAL A 5 -80.26 11.44 -31.63
N LEU A 6 -79.32 11.45 -32.57
CA LEU A 6 -78.28 10.40 -32.73
C LEU A 6 -77.12 10.66 -31.77
N PRO A 7 -76.60 9.70 -30.98
CA PRO A 7 -75.44 9.90 -30.20
C PRO A 7 -74.20 9.67 -31.07
N LEU A 8 -73.24 10.63 -31.02
CA LEU A 8 -71.97 10.61 -31.66
C LEU A 8 -71.00 9.81 -30.75
N PHE A 9 -70.56 8.60 -31.14
CA PHE A 9 -69.53 7.84 -30.51
C PHE A 9 -68.17 8.41 -30.94
N VAL A 10 -67.46 9.05 -30.01
CA VAL A 10 -66.04 9.41 -30.18
C VAL A 10 -65.19 8.19 -29.81
N LEU A 11 -64.56 7.55 -30.79
CA LEU A 11 -63.49 6.56 -30.56
C LEU A 11 -62.25 7.28 -30.14
N LEU A 12 -61.91 7.20 -28.84
CA LEU A 12 -60.53 7.50 -28.34
C LEU A 12 -59.63 6.38 -28.79
N SER A 13 -58.84 6.62 -29.83
CA SER A 13 -57.65 5.79 -30.13
C SER A 13 -56.56 6.09 -29.10
N ALA A 14 -56.34 5.15 -28.18
CA ALA A 14 -55.19 5.18 -27.31
C ALA A 14 -53.92 4.99 -28.17
N ALA A 15 -53.23 6.08 -28.45
CA ALA A 15 -51.88 6.01 -29.02
C ALA A 15 -50.93 5.38 -27.97
N SER A 16 -50.59 4.11 -28.17
CA SER A 16 -49.52 3.48 -27.46
C SER A 16 -48.21 4.20 -27.82
N THR A 17 -47.65 4.99 -26.90
CA THR A 17 -46.28 5.50 -27.00
C THR A 17 -45.38 4.31 -27.21
N PRO A 18 -44.52 4.29 -28.26
CA PRO A 18 -43.54 3.22 -28.39
C PRO A 18 -42.61 3.26 -27.19
N ALA A 19 -42.46 2.12 -26.52
CA ALA A 19 -41.48 1.97 -25.49
C ALA A 19 -40.12 2.40 -26.08
N SER A 20 -39.50 3.40 -25.47
CA SER A 20 -38.14 3.84 -25.86
C SER A 20 -37.25 2.62 -25.89
N ALA A 21 -36.64 2.34 -27.04
CA ALA A 21 -35.70 1.24 -27.16
C ALA A 21 -34.59 1.46 -26.09
N ALA A 22 -34.39 0.47 -25.22
CA ALA A 22 -33.39 0.54 -24.18
C ALA A 22 -32.02 0.84 -24.83
N ASP A 23 -31.27 1.75 -24.21
CA ASP A 23 -29.89 2.06 -24.65
C ASP A 23 -29.11 0.74 -24.83
N PRO A 24 -28.55 0.46 -26.04
CA PRO A 24 -27.82 -0.79 -26.30
C PRO A 24 -26.72 -1.07 -25.32
N VAL A 25 -26.10 -0.01 -24.77
CA VAL A 25 -25.04 -0.13 -23.73
C VAL A 25 -25.64 -0.63 -22.42
N VAL A 26 -26.74 -0.08 -21.98
CA VAL A 26 -27.46 -0.51 -20.78
C VAL A 26 -27.98 -1.94 -20.94
N ALA A 27 -28.53 -2.28 -22.08
CA ALA A 27 -28.99 -3.65 -22.36
C ALA A 27 -27.83 -4.68 -22.25
N ARG A 28 -26.65 -4.32 -22.70
CA ARG A 28 -25.43 -5.15 -22.56
C ARG A 28 -25.06 -5.31 -21.09
N TRP A 29 -25.04 -4.23 -20.30
CA TRP A 29 -24.75 -4.28 -18.87
C TRP A 29 -25.75 -5.15 -18.12
N GLU A 30 -27.04 -4.98 -18.37
CA GLU A 30 -28.12 -5.80 -17.79
C GLU A 30 -27.94 -7.30 -18.14
N GLN A 31 -27.56 -7.60 -19.38
CA GLN A 31 -27.28 -8.97 -19.80
C GLN A 31 -26.05 -9.54 -19.07
N GLN A 32 -25.00 -8.74 -18.86
CA GLN A 32 -23.80 -9.17 -18.13
C GLN A 32 -24.10 -9.36 -16.65
N ALA A 33 -24.85 -8.45 -16.04
CA ALA A 33 -25.28 -8.53 -14.64
C ALA A 33 -26.00 -9.84 -14.31
N ARG A 34 -26.92 -10.28 -15.21
CA ARG A 34 -27.64 -11.57 -15.05
C ARG A 34 -26.74 -12.81 -15.06
N ARG A 35 -25.49 -12.71 -15.57
CA ARG A 35 -24.50 -13.83 -15.57
C ARG A 35 -23.62 -13.85 -14.34
N VAL A 36 -23.73 -12.85 -13.47
CA VAL A 36 -22.96 -12.70 -12.26
C VAL A 36 -23.82 -12.97 -11.05
N THR A 37 -23.34 -13.76 -10.11
CA THR A 37 -23.96 -13.92 -8.78
C THR A 37 -22.98 -13.38 -7.74
N ILE A 38 -23.43 -12.46 -6.91
CA ILE A 38 -22.70 -11.98 -5.74
C ILE A 38 -23.34 -12.56 -4.49
N VAL A 39 -22.55 -13.24 -3.68
CA VAL A 39 -22.94 -13.72 -2.35
C VAL A 39 -22.17 -12.91 -1.33
N ARG A 40 -22.87 -12.15 -0.49
CA ARG A 40 -22.27 -11.50 0.68
C ARG A 40 -22.30 -12.47 1.85
N ASP A 41 -21.16 -12.70 2.48
CA ASP A 41 -21.11 -13.49 3.72
C ASP A 41 -21.51 -12.64 4.94
N ASP A 42 -21.49 -13.24 6.13
CA ASP A 42 -21.84 -12.61 7.40
C ASP A 42 -20.84 -11.52 7.88
N TRP A 43 -19.79 -11.26 7.11
CA TRP A 43 -18.84 -10.15 7.26
C TRP A 43 -18.95 -9.12 6.14
N GLY A 44 -19.96 -9.26 5.28
CA GLY A 44 -20.15 -8.41 4.11
C GLY A 44 -19.18 -8.68 2.96
N ILE A 45 -18.30 -9.68 3.06
CA ILE A 45 -17.32 -9.97 2.03
C ILE A 45 -18.03 -10.50 0.77
N PRO A 46 -17.77 -9.94 -0.43
CA PRO A 46 -18.37 -10.41 -1.65
C PRO A 46 -17.67 -11.63 -2.23
N HIS A 47 -18.41 -12.72 -2.42
CA HIS A 47 -18.02 -13.89 -3.18
C HIS A 47 -18.69 -13.81 -4.55
N ILE A 48 -17.91 -13.60 -5.61
CA ILE A 48 -18.39 -13.24 -6.94
C ILE A 48 -18.22 -14.43 -7.87
N TYR A 49 -19.32 -14.90 -8.41
CA TYR A 49 -19.40 -16.07 -9.30
C TYR A 49 -19.83 -15.66 -10.69
N GLY A 50 -19.13 -16.14 -11.72
CA GLY A 50 -19.47 -15.93 -13.12
C GLY A 50 -18.93 -17.04 -14.01
N LYS A 51 -19.43 -17.13 -15.24
CA LYS A 51 -18.92 -18.12 -16.21
C LYS A 51 -17.53 -17.74 -16.75
N ARG A 52 -17.34 -16.45 -17.01
CA ARG A 52 -16.10 -15.93 -17.57
C ARG A 52 -15.41 -15.02 -16.59
N ASP A 53 -14.11 -14.88 -16.72
CA ASP A 53 -13.32 -13.91 -15.96
C ASP A 53 -13.90 -12.50 -16.08
N ALA A 54 -14.30 -12.09 -17.28
CA ALA A 54 -14.90 -10.79 -17.52
C ALA A 54 -16.23 -10.58 -16.78
N ASP A 55 -17.05 -11.63 -16.62
CA ASP A 55 -18.29 -11.54 -15.84
C ASP A 55 -17.95 -11.33 -14.33
N VAL A 56 -16.92 -12.03 -13.83
CA VAL A 56 -16.46 -11.88 -12.44
C VAL A 56 -15.83 -10.50 -12.20
N VAL A 57 -15.05 -9.98 -13.16
CA VAL A 57 -14.49 -8.62 -13.07
C VAL A 57 -15.60 -7.57 -13.05
N PHE A 58 -16.63 -7.70 -13.88
CA PHE A 58 -17.80 -6.81 -13.85
C PHE A 58 -18.46 -6.81 -12.47
N GLY A 59 -18.71 -8.00 -11.90
CA GLY A 59 -19.30 -8.15 -10.57
C GLY A 59 -18.42 -7.60 -9.45
N LEU A 60 -17.10 -7.81 -9.56
CA LEU A 60 -16.12 -7.27 -8.61
C LEU A 60 -16.18 -5.74 -8.56
N MET A 61 -16.20 -5.09 -9.72
CA MET A 61 -16.22 -3.63 -9.76
C MET A 61 -17.55 -3.06 -9.26
N TYR A 62 -18.65 -3.74 -9.54
CA TYR A 62 -19.94 -3.40 -8.97
C TYR A 62 -19.94 -3.52 -7.45
N ALA A 63 -19.46 -4.65 -6.89
CA ALA A 63 -19.39 -4.88 -5.45
C ALA A 63 -18.46 -3.91 -4.72
N GLN A 64 -17.29 -3.57 -5.30
CA GLN A 64 -16.41 -2.55 -4.74
C GLN A 64 -17.06 -1.17 -4.70
N ALA A 65 -17.82 -0.82 -5.76
CA ALA A 65 -18.53 0.45 -5.81
C ALA A 65 -19.69 0.49 -4.79
N GLU A 66 -20.38 -0.62 -4.54
CA GLU A 66 -21.37 -0.73 -3.44
C GLU A 66 -20.71 -0.50 -2.07
N ASP A 67 -19.51 -1.08 -1.85
CA ASP A 67 -18.82 -0.99 -0.58
C ASP A 67 -18.21 0.40 -0.33
N ASP A 68 -17.53 0.99 -1.33
CA ASP A 68 -16.91 2.31 -1.20
C ASP A 68 -16.56 2.96 -2.56
N PHE A 69 -17.57 3.46 -3.27
CA PHE A 69 -17.35 4.17 -4.54
C PHE A 69 -16.42 5.38 -4.37
N ASN A 70 -16.50 6.08 -3.24
CA ASN A 70 -15.66 7.25 -2.98
C ASN A 70 -14.15 6.90 -3.03
N ARG A 71 -13.73 5.77 -2.45
CA ARG A 71 -12.33 5.31 -2.53
C ARG A 71 -11.96 4.83 -3.92
N VAL A 72 -12.84 4.10 -4.59
CA VAL A 72 -12.62 3.69 -5.99
C VAL A 72 -12.37 4.91 -6.87
N GLU A 73 -13.25 5.90 -6.82
CA GLU A 73 -13.11 7.13 -7.61
C GLU A 73 -11.84 7.92 -7.24
N THR A 74 -11.55 8.08 -5.93
CA THR A 74 -10.38 8.81 -5.45
C THR A 74 -9.07 8.23 -5.99
N ASN A 75 -8.94 6.90 -6.01
CA ASN A 75 -7.75 6.25 -6.52
C ASN A 75 -7.52 6.58 -8.00
N PHE A 76 -8.58 6.60 -8.83
CA PHE A 76 -8.46 6.96 -10.25
C PHE A 76 -8.32 8.47 -10.47
N ILE A 77 -8.94 9.32 -9.65
CA ILE A 77 -8.69 10.77 -9.67
C ILE A 77 -7.19 11.03 -9.42
N ASN A 78 -6.61 10.39 -8.41
CA ASN A 78 -5.18 10.52 -8.10
C ASN A 78 -4.31 9.94 -9.24
N ALA A 79 -4.57 8.72 -9.68
CA ALA A 79 -3.79 8.04 -10.71
C ALA A 79 -3.76 8.79 -12.05
N MET A 80 -4.83 9.50 -12.40
CA MET A 80 -4.91 10.33 -13.61
C MET A 80 -4.42 11.78 -13.42
N GLY A 81 -3.94 12.16 -12.23
CA GLY A 81 -3.52 13.53 -11.95
C GLY A 81 -4.67 14.54 -12.05
N ARG A 82 -5.80 14.24 -11.41
CA ARG A 82 -7.03 15.06 -11.40
C ARG A 82 -7.47 15.47 -9.99
N LEU A 83 -6.61 15.28 -9.00
CA LEU A 83 -6.92 15.54 -7.60
C LEU A 83 -7.20 17.04 -7.32
N ALA A 84 -6.52 17.94 -8.03
CA ALA A 84 -6.71 19.37 -7.92
C ALA A 84 -8.12 19.83 -8.37
N GLU A 85 -8.85 19.04 -9.16
CA GLU A 85 -10.25 19.31 -9.51
C GLU A 85 -11.18 19.21 -8.28
N THR A 86 -10.76 18.50 -7.22
CA THR A 86 -11.50 18.37 -5.95
C THR A 86 -10.83 19.11 -4.79
N GLU A 87 -9.51 19.00 -4.65
CA GLU A 87 -8.74 19.52 -3.51
C GLU A 87 -8.18 20.95 -3.75
N GLY A 88 -8.32 21.49 -4.97
CA GLY A 88 -7.86 22.83 -5.30
C GLY A 88 -6.36 22.94 -5.52
N SER A 89 -5.82 24.17 -5.37
CA SER A 89 -4.45 24.51 -5.75
C SER A 89 -3.36 23.73 -4.99
N ALA A 90 -3.64 23.22 -3.81
CA ALA A 90 -2.70 22.42 -3.01
C ALA A 90 -2.28 21.10 -3.70
N ALA A 91 -3.13 20.55 -4.57
CA ALA A 91 -2.87 19.30 -5.26
C ALA A 91 -2.22 19.46 -6.65
N ILE A 92 -1.99 20.70 -7.13
CA ILE A 92 -1.51 20.95 -8.51
C ILE A 92 -0.21 20.18 -8.83
N TYR A 93 0.75 20.16 -7.93
CA TYR A 93 2.04 19.50 -8.19
C TYR A 93 1.99 17.97 -7.98
N ARG A 94 1.04 17.47 -7.18
CA ARG A 94 0.71 16.04 -7.15
C ARG A 94 0.13 15.59 -8.49
N ASP A 95 -0.76 16.38 -9.06
CA ASP A 95 -1.33 16.11 -10.39
C ASP A 95 -0.29 16.27 -11.50
N LEU A 96 0.57 17.26 -11.43
CA LEU A 96 1.68 17.43 -12.38
C LEU A 96 2.58 16.18 -12.36
N ARG A 97 2.94 15.68 -11.16
CA ARG A 97 3.71 14.45 -10.99
C ARG A 97 3.09 13.30 -11.79
N MET A 98 1.81 13.03 -11.58
CA MET A 98 1.13 11.94 -12.29
C MET A 98 1.09 12.18 -13.80
N LYS A 99 0.77 13.40 -14.24
CA LYS A 99 0.68 13.77 -15.66
C LYS A 99 2.03 13.75 -16.40
N LEU A 100 3.15 13.80 -15.68
CA LEU A 100 4.47 13.58 -16.29
C LEU A 100 4.63 12.15 -16.84
N PHE A 101 3.91 11.17 -16.31
CA PHE A 101 4.03 9.76 -16.68
C PHE A 101 2.76 9.18 -17.29
N VAL A 102 1.60 9.66 -16.84
CA VAL A 102 0.28 9.18 -17.25
C VAL A 102 -0.36 10.18 -18.22
N ASP A 103 -0.13 9.96 -19.52
CA ASP A 103 -0.75 10.73 -20.59
C ASP A 103 -1.94 9.95 -21.18
N PRO A 104 -3.16 10.51 -21.21
CA PRO A 104 -4.36 9.83 -21.74
C PRO A 104 -4.21 9.35 -23.18
N VAL A 105 -3.52 10.10 -24.05
CA VAL A 105 -3.33 9.71 -25.45
C VAL A 105 -2.46 8.46 -25.53
N SER A 106 -1.36 8.44 -24.80
CA SER A 106 -0.46 7.28 -24.71
C SER A 106 -1.17 6.06 -24.11
N MET A 107 -1.98 6.27 -23.02
CA MET A 107 -2.70 5.16 -22.39
C MET A 107 -3.78 4.56 -23.31
N LYS A 108 -4.50 5.38 -24.07
CA LYS A 108 -5.45 4.91 -25.11
C LYS A 108 -4.74 4.11 -26.21
N ALA A 109 -3.56 4.54 -26.63
CA ALA A 109 -2.76 3.79 -27.60
C ALA A 109 -2.29 2.43 -27.05
N LYS A 110 -1.79 2.40 -25.80
CA LYS A 110 -1.43 1.16 -25.09
C LYS A 110 -2.63 0.22 -24.92
N TYR A 111 -3.81 0.76 -24.57
CA TYR A 111 -5.04 -0.01 -24.51
C TYR A 111 -5.39 -0.61 -25.87
N ALA A 112 -5.33 0.16 -26.95
CA ALA A 112 -5.66 -0.31 -28.31
C ALA A 112 -4.80 -1.51 -28.75
N THR A 113 -3.53 -1.53 -28.36
CA THR A 113 -2.55 -2.60 -28.68
C THR A 113 -2.49 -3.71 -27.62
N SER A 114 -3.23 -3.62 -26.53
CA SER A 114 -3.27 -4.63 -25.46
C SER A 114 -3.82 -5.97 -25.98
N PRO A 115 -3.40 -7.11 -25.39
CA PRO A 115 -3.96 -8.42 -25.71
C PRO A 115 -5.49 -8.46 -25.59
N ALA A 116 -6.16 -9.19 -26.49
CA ALA A 116 -7.61 -9.22 -26.57
C ALA A 116 -8.28 -9.63 -25.24
N TRP A 117 -7.73 -10.63 -24.55
CA TRP A 117 -8.25 -11.07 -23.26
C TRP A 117 -8.17 -9.95 -22.20
N LEU A 118 -7.05 -9.20 -22.14
CA LEU A 118 -6.88 -8.11 -21.19
C LEU A 118 -7.82 -6.93 -21.50
N LYS A 119 -8.01 -6.61 -22.80
CA LYS A 119 -9.03 -5.62 -23.22
C LYS A 119 -10.41 -6.01 -22.76
N THR A 120 -10.78 -7.30 -22.85
CA THR A 120 -12.07 -7.81 -22.39
C THR A 120 -12.25 -7.59 -20.88
N LEU A 121 -11.22 -7.78 -20.07
CA LEU A 121 -11.27 -7.50 -18.63
C LEU A 121 -11.35 -6.01 -18.34
N MET A 122 -10.60 -5.16 -19.04
CA MET A 122 -10.67 -3.70 -18.89
C MET A 122 -12.04 -3.13 -19.31
N ILE A 123 -12.68 -3.71 -20.32
CA ILE A 123 -14.08 -3.36 -20.68
C ILE A 123 -15.01 -3.74 -19.54
N ALA A 124 -14.92 -4.95 -19.01
CA ALA A 124 -15.75 -5.42 -17.91
C ALA A 124 -15.53 -4.58 -16.63
N TRP A 125 -14.31 -4.16 -16.36
CA TRP A 125 -13.95 -3.23 -15.29
C TRP A 125 -14.71 -1.90 -15.42
N ALA A 126 -14.66 -1.27 -16.59
CA ALA A 126 -15.35 0.00 -16.84
C ALA A 126 -16.87 -0.18 -16.80
N ASP A 127 -17.38 -1.26 -17.40
CA ASP A 127 -18.81 -1.57 -17.47
C ASP A 127 -19.40 -1.81 -16.06
N GLY A 128 -18.68 -2.50 -15.16
CA GLY A 128 -19.14 -2.74 -13.78
C GLY A 128 -19.30 -1.45 -12.98
N LEU A 129 -18.34 -0.52 -13.08
CA LEU A 129 -18.39 0.80 -12.42
C LEU A 129 -19.50 1.68 -13.02
N ASN A 130 -19.60 1.72 -14.36
CA ASN A 130 -20.63 2.52 -15.03
C ASN A 130 -22.02 1.97 -14.76
N PHE A 131 -22.19 0.64 -14.67
CA PHE A 131 -23.45 0.03 -14.34
C PHE A 131 -23.88 0.33 -12.90
N TYR A 132 -22.93 0.35 -11.95
CA TYR A 132 -23.20 0.81 -10.60
C TYR A 132 -23.74 2.24 -10.60
N LEU A 133 -23.05 3.18 -11.26
CA LEU A 133 -23.51 4.57 -11.35
C LEU A 133 -24.89 4.71 -12.05
N TYR A 134 -25.16 3.86 -13.05
CA TYR A 134 -26.47 3.83 -13.71
C TYR A 134 -27.60 3.36 -12.77
N LYS A 135 -27.30 2.37 -11.90
CA LYS A 135 -28.27 1.83 -10.95
C LYS A 135 -28.45 2.68 -9.69
N HIS A 136 -27.46 3.54 -9.39
CA HIS A 136 -27.41 4.38 -8.20
C HIS A 136 -27.33 5.86 -8.58
N PRO A 137 -28.41 6.46 -9.13
CA PRO A 137 -28.42 7.86 -9.54
C PRO A 137 -28.26 8.85 -8.36
N GLU A 138 -28.44 8.40 -7.13
CA GLU A 138 -28.17 9.15 -5.91
C GLU A 138 -26.67 9.33 -5.66
N VAL A 139 -25.81 8.49 -6.23
CA VAL A 139 -24.36 8.60 -6.11
C VAL A 139 -23.85 9.61 -7.13
N THR A 140 -23.31 10.71 -6.64
CA THR A 140 -22.74 11.76 -7.49
C THR A 140 -21.22 11.65 -7.52
N PRO A 141 -20.61 11.25 -8.66
CA PRO A 141 -19.17 11.25 -8.83
C PRO A 141 -18.62 12.68 -8.65
N ARG A 142 -17.44 12.80 -8.02
CA ARG A 142 -16.78 14.10 -7.83
C ARG A 142 -16.15 14.62 -9.11
N VAL A 143 -15.61 13.71 -9.96
CA VAL A 143 -14.85 14.05 -11.17
C VAL A 143 -15.12 13.06 -12.31
N ILE A 144 -15.26 11.75 -12.03
CA ILE A 144 -15.31 10.69 -13.05
C ILE A 144 -16.76 10.23 -13.26
N ALA A 145 -17.51 10.96 -14.07
CA ALA A 145 -18.89 10.61 -14.38
C ALA A 145 -19.01 9.34 -15.27
N ARG A 146 -17.95 8.94 -15.96
CA ARG A 146 -17.90 7.75 -16.81
C ARG A 146 -16.50 7.17 -16.84
N PHE A 147 -16.38 5.89 -16.56
CA PHE A 147 -15.14 5.13 -16.68
C PHE A 147 -14.96 4.60 -18.10
N GLU A 148 -13.75 4.75 -18.66
CA GLU A 148 -13.34 4.20 -19.95
C GLU A 148 -12.32 3.06 -19.73
N PRO A 149 -12.32 1.98 -20.55
CA PRO A 149 -11.48 0.80 -20.32
C PRO A 149 -9.97 1.10 -20.17
N TRP A 150 -9.45 2.09 -20.91
CA TRP A 150 -8.03 2.47 -20.84
C TRP A 150 -7.62 3.05 -19.47
N MET A 151 -8.58 3.55 -18.69
CA MET A 151 -8.31 4.13 -17.37
C MET A 151 -7.75 3.07 -16.40
N ALA A 152 -8.08 1.79 -16.58
CA ALA A 152 -7.51 0.71 -15.79
C ALA A 152 -5.97 0.62 -15.88
N LEU A 153 -5.36 1.13 -16.97
CA LEU A 153 -3.91 1.21 -17.15
C LEU A 153 -3.24 2.36 -16.36
N THR A 154 -4.01 3.27 -15.79
CA THR A 154 -3.46 4.46 -15.09
C THR A 154 -3.16 4.21 -13.63
N PHE A 155 -3.67 3.14 -13.05
CA PHE A 155 -3.51 2.85 -11.65
C PHE A 155 -2.02 2.63 -11.31
N SER A 156 -1.49 3.44 -10.39
CA SER A 156 -0.03 3.54 -10.16
C SER A 156 0.46 2.79 -8.91
N GLU A 157 -0.42 2.09 -8.18
CA GLU A 157 0.00 1.40 -6.98
C GLU A 157 1.01 0.29 -7.26
N GLY A 158 2.12 0.32 -6.53
CA GLY A 158 3.16 -0.69 -6.59
C GLY A 158 3.68 -0.90 -8.01
N SER A 159 3.69 -2.14 -8.45
CA SER A 159 4.29 -2.53 -9.72
C SER A 159 3.63 -1.97 -10.99
N ILE A 160 2.44 -1.36 -10.94
CA ILE A 160 1.78 -0.87 -12.17
C ILE A 160 2.32 0.48 -12.61
N GLY A 161 2.55 1.38 -11.67
CA GLY A 161 3.00 2.74 -11.95
C GLY A 161 4.50 2.93 -12.00
N GLY A 162 5.29 1.94 -11.59
CA GLY A 162 6.74 2.07 -11.54
C GLY A 162 7.22 3.11 -10.53
N ASP A 163 6.49 3.23 -9.42
CA ASP A 163 6.88 4.08 -8.28
C ASP A 163 6.93 5.59 -8.57
N ILE A 164 6.01 6.07 -9.40
CA ILE A 164 5.86 7.51 -9.74
C ILE A 164 5.80 8.39 -8.49
N GLU A 165 5.28 7.86 -7.39
CA GLU A 165 5.14 8.54 -6.10
C GLU A 165 6.47 8.92 -5.46
N GLN A 166 7.60 8.35 -5.88
CA GLN A 166 8.94 8.76 -5.43
C GLN A 166 9.35 10.14 -5.95
N VAL A 167 8.74 10.64 -7.04
CA VAL A 167 8.97 12.00 -7.51
C VAL A 167 8.36 13.02 -6.54
N SER A 168 9.18 13.92 -6.03
CA SER A 168 8.78 14.92 -5.03
C SER A 168 7.92 16.04 -5.66
N PRO A 169 6.66 16.25 -5.21
CA PRO A 169 5.87 17.39 -5.64
C PRO A 169 6.49 18.76 -5.28
N ARG A 170 7.30 18.83 -4.21
CA ARG A 170 8.02 20.04 -3.81
C ARG A 170 9.12 20.39 -4.81
N ASP A 171 9.85 19.39 -5.30
CA ASP A 171 10.89 19.61 -6.30
C ASP A 171 10.28 20.06 -7.63
N LEU A 172 9.12 19.49 -8.00
CA LEU A 172 8.35 19.92 -9.16
C LEU A 172 7.85 21.38 -8.98
N GLU A 173 7.39 21.75 -7.78
CA GLU A 173 7.00 23.13 -7.48
C GLU A 173 8.18 24.08 -7.59
N ALA A 174 9.34 23.72 -7.07
CA ALA A 174 10.54 24.52 -7.14
C ALA A 174 10.97 24.74 -8.59
N PHE A 175 11.01 23.70 -9.41
CA PHE A 175 11.47 23.75 -10.78
C PHE A 175 10.45 24.41 -11.73
N TYR A 176 9.22 23.91 -11.76
CA TYR A 176 8.17 24.38 -12.68
C TYR A 176 7.37 25.59 -12.17
N GLY A 177 7.35 25.81 -10.85
CA GLY A 177 6.68 26.93 -10.22
C GLY A 177 7.49 28.23 -10.21
N LYS A 178 8.78 28.18 -10.63
CA LYS A 178 9.73 29.32 -10.59
C LYS A 178 9.86 29.98 -9.21
N ARG A 179 9.62 29.22 -8.14
CA ARG A 179 9.92 29.65 -6.78
C ARG A 179 11.37 29.31 -6.47
N ALA A 180 12.18 30.32 -6.08
CA ALA A 180 13.45 30.06 -5.43
C ALA A 180 13.16 29.15 -4.19
N ILE A 181 13.88 28.04 -4.05
CA ILE A 181 13.82 27.23 -2.84
C ILE A 181 14.45 28.10 -1.73
N GLY A 182 13.61 28.91 -1.08
CA GLY A 182 13.96 29.42 0.24
C GLY A 182 14.10 28.19 1.13
N ARG A 183 15.19 28.13 1.89
CA ARG A 183 15.52 27.10 2.87
C ARG A 183 14.23 26.49 3.43
N ALA A 184 14.03 25.19 3.23
CA ALA A 184 12.81 24.49 3.58
C ALA A 184 12.32 24.95 4.95
N LEU A 185 11.10 25.50 5.01
CA LEU A 185 10.43 25.70 6.28
C LEU A 185 10.39 24.32 6.94
N PRO A 186 10.87 24.18 8.18
CA PRO A 186 10.77 22.91 8.87
C PRO A 186 9.29 22.53 8.87
N GLU A 187 8.99 21.33 8.41
CA GLU A 187 7.68 20.73 8.59
C GLU A 187 7.35 20.82 10.08
N LYS A 188 6.22 21.45 10.42
CA LYS A 188 5.79 21.64 11.83
C LYS A 188 5.62 20.31 12.58
N ASP A 189 5.70 19.19 11.88
CA ASP A 189 5.69 17.83 12.41
C ASP A 189 6.84 17.01 11.80
N ALA A 190 8.07 17.28 12.23
CA ALA A 190 9.24 16.48 11.87
C ALA A 190 9.29 15.13 12.62
N ARG A 191 8.15 14.46 12.78
CA ARG A 191 8.17 13.05 13.19
C ARG A 191 8.55 12.22 11.99
N PRO A 192 9.49 11.25 12.15
CA PRO A 192 9.70 10.27 11.11
C PRO A 192 8.36 9.61 10.76
N ALA A 193 8.04 9.52 9.47
CA ALA A 193 6.85 8.81 9.02
C ALA A 193 6.85 7.38 9.59
N GLU A 194 5.66 6.85 9.90
CA GLU A 194 5.55 5.42 10.24
C GLU A 194 6.20 4.62 9.11
N PRO A 195 7.11 3.69 9.40
CA PRO A 195 7.69 2.84 8.38
C PRO A 195 6.57 2.12 7.65
N GLY A 196 6.30 2.53 6.42
CA GLY A 196 5.44 1.79 5.51
C GLY A 196 5.99 0.39 5.32
N GLY A 197 5.15 -0.56 4.97
CA GLY A 197 5.71 -1.86 4.68
C GLY A 197 4.74 -3.01 4.80
N SER A 198 5.25 -4.18 5.16
CA SER A 198 4.46 -5.41 5.19
C SER A 198 5.24 -6.53 5.87
N ASN A 199 4.56 -7.59 6.31
CA ASN A 199 5.19 -8.84 6.72
C ASN A 199 4.64 -10.00 5.90
N GLY A 200 5.50 -10.80 5.31
CA GLY A 200 5.15 -12.07 4.69
C GLY A 200 6.00 -13.20 5.29
N PHE A 201 5.35 -14.31 5.67
CA PHE A 201 6.05 -15.51 6.15
C PHE A 201 5.56 -16.72 5.35
N ALA A 202 6.46 -17.64 5.03
CA ALA A 202 6.14 -18.94 4.48
C ALA A 202 6.85 -20.04 5.28
N ILE A 203 6.11 -21.07 5.68
CA ILE A 203 6.61 -22.18 6.48
C ILE A 203 6.45 -23.46 5.66
N ALA A 204 7.56 -24.15 5.42
CA ALA A 204 7.56 -25.41 4.68
C ALA A 204 6.92 -26.55 5.49
N PRO A 205 6.43 -27.61 4.83
CA PRO A 205 5.88 -28.81 5.50
C PRO A 205 6.81 -29.44 6.54
N SER A 206 8.13 -29.30 6.39
CA SER A 206 9.11 -29.79 7.35
C SER A 206 9.00 -29.17 8.74
N ASN A 207 8.47 -27.94 8.81
CA ASN A 207 8.37 -27.14 10.03
C ASN A 207 6.92 -26.95 10.50
N THR A 208 5.97 -27.74 9.98
CA THR A 208 4.55 -27.71 10.40
C THR A 208 4.10 -29.01 11.01
N ALA A 209 3.18 -28.95 11.97
CA ALA A 209 2.70 -30.09 12.71
C ALA A 209 1.99 -31.15 11.83
N ASN A 210 1.28 -30.71 10.78
CA ASN A 210 0.48 -31.56 9.90
C ASN A 210 1.13 -31.77 8.50
N ARG A 211 2.39 -31.36 8.33
CA ARG A 211 3.13 -31.46 7.07
C ARG A 211 2.49 -30.75 5.88
N ARG A 212 1.83 -29.61 6.14
CA ARG A 212 1.25 -28.73 5.14
C ARG A 212 1.92 -27.37 5.18
N ALA A 213 2.14 -26.72 4.03
CA ALA A 213 2.71 -25.39 4.00
C ALA A 213 1.77 -24.38 4.67
N LEU A 214 2.34 -23.46 5.46
CA LEU A 214 1.62 -22.34 6.05
C LEU A 214 2.12 -21.02 5.46
N PHE A 215 1.21 -20.06 5.35
CA PHE A 215 1.48 -18.79 4.74
C PHE A 215 0.85 -17.64 5.54
N TRP A 216 1.60 -16.55 5.71
CA TRP A 216 1.16 -15.35 6.41
C TRP A 216 1.16 -14.16 5.47
N ILE A 217 0.03 -13.46 5.39
CA ILE A 217 -0.19 -12.27 4.59
C ILE A 217 -0.50 -11.12 5.53
N ASN A 218 0.34 -10.07 5.54
CA ASN A 218 0.14 -8.93 6.42
C ASN A 218 0.71 -7.64 5.80
N PRO A 219 0.01 -6.99 4.84
CA PRO A 219 0.38 -5.67 4.36
C PRO A 219 0.20 -4.61 5.46
N HIS A 220 1.22 -3.76 5.62
CA HIS A 220 1.16 -2.57 6.44
C HIS A 220 0.94 -1.35 5.54
N THR A 221 -0.31 -1.05 5.27
CA THR A 221 -0.73 0.09 4.44
C THR A 221 -1.68 0.99 5.24
N SER A 222 -2.12 2.08 4.64
CA SER A 222 -3.22 2.87 5.20
C SER A 222 -4.41 1.97 5.47
N PHE A 223 -5.09 2.16 6.60
CA PHE A 223 -6.32 1.45 6.92
C PHE A 223 -7.38 1.77 5.85
N PHE A 224 -8.24 0.80 5.57
CA PHE A 224 -9.33 0.94 4.59
C PHE A 224 -8.84 1.13 3.14
N PHE A 225 -7.56 0.91 2.86
CA PHE A 225 -6.98 1.02 1.52
C PHE A 225 -7.37 -0.17 0.63
N ARG A 226 -7.73 -1.30 1.21
CA ARG A 226 -8.06 -2.55 0.52
C ARG A 226 -9.40 -3.10 0.94
N ALA A 227 -10.10 -3.73 -0.02
CA ALA A 227 -11.27 -4.56 0.20
C ALA A 227 -10.89 -6.04 0.21
N GLU A 228 -11.67 -6.85 0.91
CA GLU A 228 -11.59 -8.31 0.86
C GLU A 228 -12.58 -8.85 -0.15
N VAL A 229 -12.20 -9.84 -0.97
CA VAL A 229 -13.06 -10.39 -2.02
C VAL A 229 -12.72 -11.84 -2.33
N GLN A 230 -13.70 -12.58 -2.87
CA GLN A 230 -13.47 -13.81 -3.63
C GLN A 230 -13.96 -13.67 -5.06
N MET A 231 -13.18 -14.17 -6.01
CA MET A 231 -13.48 -14.18 -7.44
C MET A 231 -13.46 -15.62 -7.96
N VAL A 232 -14.55 -16.08 -8.56
CA VAL A 232 -14.68 -17.45 -9.08
C VAL A 232 -15.27 -17.47 -10.48
N SER A 233 -14.53 -18.03 -11.46
CA SER A 233 -15.03 -18.24 -12.82
C SER A 233 -14.88 -19.68 -13.28
N GLU A 234 -15.65 -20.09 -14.28
CA GLU A 234 -15.50 -21.40 -14.94
C GLU A 234 -14.25 -21.44 -15.86
N GLU A 235 -13.56 -20.29 -16.07
CA GLU A 235 -12.29 -20.20 -16.80
C GLU A 235 -11.07 -20.47 -15.90
N GLY A 236 -11.28 -21.03 -14.70
CA GLY A 236 -10.23 -21.47 -13.79
C GLY A 236 -9.75 -20.42 -12.79
N LEU A 237 -10.44 -19.29 -12.65
CA LEU A 237 -10.21 -18.36 -11.57
C LEU A 237 -10.95 -18.83 -10.32
N ASN A 238 -10.25 -18.96 -9.20
CA ASN A 238 -10.82 -19.12 -7.86
C ASN A 238 -9.82 -18.54 -6.87
N VAL A 239 -9.97 -17.27 -6.52
CA VAL A 239 -9.00 -16.51 -5.75
C VAL A 239 -9.68 -15.71 -4.65
N TYR A 240 -9.07 -15.68 -3.48
CA TYR A 240 -9.49 -14.89 -2.32
C TYR A 240 -8.34 -14.00 -1.84
N GLY A 241 -8.64 -12.80 -1.37
CA GLY A 241 -7.65 -11.93 -0.74
C GLY A 241 -8.00 -10.47 -0.81
N ALA A 242 -6.98 -9.64 -0.64
CA ALA A 242 -7.10 -8.20 -0.64
C ALA A 242 -6.95 -7.62 -2.05
N VAL A 243 -7.91 -6.77 -2.43
CA VAL A 243 -7.90 -5.96 -3.64
C VAL A 243 -7.80 -4.49 -3.26
N THR A 244 -6.96 -3.73 -3.93
CA THR A 244 -6.96 -2.27 -3.77
C THR A 244 -8.18 -1.69 -4.45
N TRP A 245 -8.87 -0.74 -3.80
CA TRP A 245 -10.08 -0.13 -4.31
C TRP A 245 -9.92 0.37 -5.75
N GLY A 246 -10.70 -0.19 -6.64
CA GLY A 246 -10.67 0.10 -8.07
C GLY A 246 -9.84 -0.87 -8.93
N GLN A 247 -9.00 -1.74 -8.37
CA GLN A 247 -8.34 -2.80 -9.12
C GLN A 247 -9.28 -3.98 -9.38
N PHE A 248 -9.04 -4.70 -10.48
CA PHE A 248 -9.88 -5.81 -10.91
C PHE A 248 -9.25 -7.21 -10.69
N PHE A 249 -8.28 -7.29 -9.80
CA PHE A 249 -7.59 -8.54 -9.43
C PHE A 249 -7.18 -8.52 -7.96
N VAL A 250 -7.07 -9.68 -7.35
CA VAL A 250 -6.53 -9.84 -6.00
C VAL A 250 -5.03 -9.53 -6.04
N TYR A 251 -4.64 -8.48 -5.31
CA TYR A 251 -3.24 -8.03 -5.27
C TYR A 251 -2.38 -8.93 -4.38
N GLN A 252 -2.90 -9.30 -3.21
CA GLN A 252 -2.29 -10.22 -2.25
C GLN A 252 -3.36 -11.20 -1.77
N GLY A 253 -3.07 -12.47 -1.79
CA GLY A 253 -4.05 -13.48 -1.43
C GLY A 253 -3.63 -14.89 -1.81
N PHE A 254 -4.62 -15.72 -2.09
CA PHE A 254 -4.40 -17.13 -2.39
C PHE A 254 -5.53 -17.67 -3.27
N ASN A 255 -5.20 -18.66 -4.07
CA ASN A 255 -6.16 -19.54 -4.72
C ASN A 255 -6.23 -20.90 -3.99
N ASP A 256 -6.91 -21.87 -4.54
CA ASP A 256 -7.07 -23.19 -3.92
C ASP A 256 -5.75 -23.98 -3.77
N ARG A 257 -4.66 -23.53 -4.38
CA ARG A 257 -3.37 -24.23 -4.40
C ARG A 257 -2.19 -23.38 -3.97
N ALA A 258 -2.21 -22.06 -4.19
CA ALA A 258 -1.04 -21.20 -4.00
C ALA A 258 -1.42 -19.85 -3.43
N GLY A 259 -0.50 -19.23 -2.65
CA GLY A 259 -0.64 -17.90 -2.11
C GLY A 259 0.58 -17.03 -2.39
N TRP A 260 0.36 -15.72 -2.43
CA TRP A 260 1.39 -14.72 -2.62
C TRP A 260 1.14 -13.48 -1.77
N MET A 261 2.25 -12.88 -1.35
CA MET A 261 2.29 -11.69 -0.54
C MET A 261 3.39 -10.76 -1.06
N HIS A 262 3.11 -9.48 -1.17
CA HIS A 262 4.10 -8.47 -1.55
C HIS A 262 4.53 -7.65 -0.35
N THR A 263 5.84 -7.40 -0.26
CA THR A 263 6.44 -6.48 0.71
C THR A 263 7.25 -5.44 -0.04
N THR A 264 7.26 -4.19 0.41
CA THR A 264 8.13 -3.17 -0.20
C THR A 264 9.60 -3.58 -0.04
N SER A 265 10.37 -3.45 -1.11
CA SER A 265 11.82 -3.77 -1.13
C SER A 265 12.67 -2.50 -1.08
N GLY A 266 13.95 -2.68 -0.75
CA GLY A 266 14.99 -1.66 -0.92
C GLY A 266 15.75 -1.81 -2.24
N ALA A 267 15.15 -2.49 -3.24
CA ALA A 267 15.74 -2.58 -4.56
C ALA A 267 15.83 -1.19 -5.20
N ASP A 268 16.93 -0.95 -5.89
CA ASP A 268 17.13 0.25 -6.66
C ASP A 268 16.54 0.04 -8.07
N ASP A 269 15.30 0.48 -8.27
CA ASP A 269 14.46 0.18 -9.44
C ASP A 269 14.24 1.38 -10.37
N LEU A 270 14.81 2.53 -10.02
CA LEU A 270 14.74 3.76 -10.80
C LEU A 270 16.06 4.53 -10.72
N ASP A 271 16.34 5.39 -11.71
CA ASP A 271 17.56 6.20 -11.73
C ASP A 271 17.28 7.65 -12.08
N GLU A 272 18.05 8.54 -11.48
CA GLU A 272 18.11 9.95 -11.79
C GLU A 272 19.37 10.28 -12.63
N TYR A 273 19.20 11.14 -13.64
CA TYR A 273 20.25 11.51 -14.57
C TYR A 273 20.47 13.03 -14.55
N LEU A 274 21.71 13.45 -14.30
CA LEU A 274 22.16 14.84 -14.39
C LEU A 274 22.36 15.24 -15.85
N GLU A 275 21.42 15.95 -16.40
CA GLU A 275 21.44 16.39 -17.80
C GLU A 275 22.18 17.72 -17.95
N THR A 276 23.19 17.75 -18.81
CA THR A 276 23.89 18.97 -19.20
C THR A 276 23.09 19.65 -20.31
N VAL A 277 22.28 20.67 -19.94
CA VAL A 277 21.37 21.34 -20.85
C VAL A 277 22.06 22.46 -21.59
N VAL A 278 21.80 22.57 -22.90
CA VAL A 278 22.27 23.62 -23.78
C VAL A 278 21.06 24.32 -24.41
N LYS A 279 20.94 25.64 -24.21
CA LYS A 279 19.88 26.44 -24.82
C LYS A 279 20.34 27.01 -26.14
N LYS A 280 19.58 26.84 -27.21
CA LYS A 280 19.81 27.42 -28.56
C LYS A 280 18.53 28.09 -29.02
N GLY A 281 18.49 29.43 -28.95
CA GLY A 281 17.26 30.21 -29.16
C GLY A 281 16.20 29.81 -28.14
N ASP A 282 15.02 29.44 -28.60
CA ASP A 282 13.90 28.98 -27.76
C ASP A 282 13.87 27.49 -27.50
N LYS A 283 14.85 26.71 -28.01
CA LYS A 283 14.93 25.26 -27.90
C LYS A 283 15.97 24.83 -26.87
N HIS A 284 15.68 23.76 -26.15
CA HIS A 284 16.59 23.12 -25.22
C HIS A 284 17.14 21.84 -25.83
N PHE A 285 18.43 21.62 -25.64
CA PHE A 285 19.16 20.42 -26.02
C PHE A 285 19.86 19.88 -24.77
N TYR A 286 20.28 18.65 -24.80
CA TYR A 286 21.09 18.04 -23.75
C TYR A 286 22.28 17.29 -24.39
N ARG A 287 23.41 17.26 -23.70
CA ARG A 287 24.60 16.54 -24.16
C ARG A 287 24.44 15.05 -23.95
N TYR A 288 24.91 14.27 -24.93
CA TYR A 288 24.98 12.80 -24.84
C TYR A 288 26.20 12.32 -25.65
N GLY A 289 27.24 11.81 -24.97
CA GLY A 289 28.54 11.55 -25.56
C GLY A 289 29.12 12.82 -26.20
N THR A 290 29.43 12.73 -27.47
CA THR A 290 29.95 13.86 -28.26
C THR A 290 28.87 14.68 -28.98
N THR A 291 27.59 14.35 -28.81
CA THR A 291 26.48 14.96 -29.55
C THR A 291 25.56 15.76 -28.61
N GLU A 292 24.79 16.66 -29.21
CA GLU A 292 23.68 17.33 -28.54
C GLU A 292 22.36 16.83 -29.13
N ARG A 293 21.46 16.37 -28.26
CA ARG A 293 20.14 15.86 -28.61
C ARG A 293 19.06 16.86 -28.24
N PRO A 294 18.02 17.07 -29.06
CA PRO A 294 16.92 17.96 -28.70
C PRO A 294 16.10 17.40 -27.55
N MET A 295 15.71 18.24 -26.59
CA MET A 295 14.70 17.91 -25.61
C MET A 295 13.30 17.99 -26.21
N THR A 296 12.42 17.08 -25.81
CA THR A 296 11.00 17.22 -26.09
C THR A 296 10.38 18.21 -25.09
N ALA A 297 9.73 19.26 -25.59
CA ALA A 297 8.95 20.18 -24.77
C ALA A 297 7.46 19.99 -25.06
N THR A 298 6.65 19.81 -24.02
CA THR A 298 5.19 19.64 -24.14
C THR A 298 4.49 20.49 -23.09
N THR A 299 3.23 20.88 -23.34
CA THR A 299 2.43 21.60 -22.36
C THR A 299 1.52 20.62 -21.62
N ILE A 300 1.61 20.63 -20.29
CA ILE A 300 0.68 19.92 -19.41
C ILE A 300 -0.25 20.96 -18.78
N THR A 301 -1.57 20.73 -18.91
CA THR A 301 -2.59 21.54 -18.26
C THR A 301 -3.12 20.78 -17.03
N VAL A 302 -3.14 21.47 -15.88
CA VAL A 302 -3.71 20.98 -14.63
C VAL A 302 -4.93 21.83 -14.26
N PRO A 303 -6.16 21.34 -14.47
CA PRO A 303 -7.36 21.97 -13.95
C PRO A 303 -7.40 21.89 -12.42
N TYR A 304 -7.88 22.93 -11.76
CA TYR A 304 -8.03 22.92 -10.31
C TYR A 304 -9.23 23.76 -9.84
N LYS A 305 -9.82 23.34 -8.74
CA LYS A 305 -10.95 24.01 -8.10
C LYS A 305 -10.51 25.29 -7.39
N THR A 306 -11.31 26.35 -7.51
CA THR A 306 -11.18 27.59 -6.75
C THR A 306 -12.55 27.99 -6.18
N PRO A 307 -12.62 28.95 -5.22
CA PRO A 307 -13.91 29.48 -4.75
C PRO A 307 -14.77 30.08 -5.87
N ALA A 308 -14.14 30.57 -6.95
CA ALA A 308 -14.82 31.20 -8.10
C ALA A 308 -15.17 30.20 -9.22
N GLY A 309 -14.89 28.89 -9.05
CA GLY A 309 -15.10 27.86 -10.06
C GLY A 309 -13.80 27.19 -10.50
N MET A 310 -13.82 26.53 -11.66
CA MET A 310 -12.64 25.83 -12.18
C MET A 310 -11.65 26.83 -12.82
N ALA A 311 -10.39 26.68 -12.48
CA ALA A 311 -9.26 27.35 -13.11
C ALA A 311 -8.29 26.32 -13.71
N LYS A 312 -7.28 26.76 -14.46
CA LYS A 312 -6.23 25.91 -15.01
C LYS A 312 -4.86 26.52 -14.81
N LYS A 313 -3.85 25.65 -14.62
CA LYS A 313 -2.44 26.01 -14.64
C LYS A 313 -1.73 25.22 -15.72
N GLU A 314 -0.92 25.89 -16.52
CA GLU A 314 -0.17 25.29 -17.62
C GLU A 314 1.32 25.25 -17.29
N PHE A 315 1.96 24.14 -17.64
CA PHE A 315 3.38 23.91 -17.43
C PHE A 315 4.02 23.47 -18.74
N THR A 316 5.09 24.15 -19.17
CA THR A 316 5.96 23.61 -20.21
C THR A 316 6.91 22.60 -19.55
N VAL A 317 6.72 21.33 -19.86
CA VAL A 317 7.52 20.23 -19.30
C VAL A 317 8.51 19.72 -20.33
N TYR A 318 9.67 19.29 -19.86
CA TYR A 318 10.78 18.84 -20.70
C TYR A 318 11.09 17.37 -20.46
N ARG A 319 11.56 16.70 -21.52
CA ARG A 319 11.98 15.31 -21.49
C ARG A 319 13.26 15.09 -22.26
N THR A 320 14.11 14.22 -21.73
CA THR A 320 15.21 13.58 -22.45
C THR A 320 14.83 12.13 -22.77
N HIS A 321 15.74 11.36 -23.33
CA HIS A 321 15.54 9.92 -23.51
C HIS A 321 15.60 9.13 -22.20
N HIS A 322 16.14 9.72 -21.13
CA HIS A 322 16.10 9.12 -19.80
C HIS A 322 14.72 9.29 -19.13
N GLY A 323 13.96 10.34 -19.50
CA GLY A 323 12.62 10.56 -18.92
C GLY A 323 12.27 12.03 -18.75
N PRO A 324 11.20 12.35 -17.98
CA PRO A 324 10.82 13.71 -17.67
C PRO A 324 11.83 14.37 -16.75
N ILE A 325 12.01 15.68 -16.91
CA ILE A 325 12.75 16.51 -15.97
C ILE A 325 11.90 16.75 -14.73
N ILE A 326 12.48 16.55 -13.55
CA ILE A 326 11.76 16.64 -12.28
C ILE A 326 12.30 17.72 -11.34
N ARG A 327 13.55 18.15 -11.49
CA ARG A 327 14.21 19.15 -10.64
C ARG A 327 15.51 19.65 -11.26
N GLU A 328 16.19 20.54 -10.56
CA GLU A 328 17.53 21.04 -10.88
C GLU A 328 18.46 20.86 -9.68
N VAL A 329 19.71 20.49 -9.94
CA VAL A 329 20.78 20.38 -8.93
C VAL A 329 22.06 20.94 -9.53
N ASP A 330 22.66 21.94 -8.89
CA ASP A 330 23.94 22.56 -9.27
C ASP A 330 23.98 23.00 -10.75
N GLY A 331 22.86 23.57 -11.25
CA GLY A 331 22.72 24.06 -12.62
C GLY A 331 22.53 22.97 -13.67
N LYS A 332 22.45 21.69 -13.28
CA LYS A 332 22.06 20.58 -14.15
C LYS A 332 20.61 20.20 -13.92
N TRP A 333 19.90 19.83 -14.97
CA TRP A 333 18.54 19.33 -14.89
C TRP A 333 18.55 17.84 -14.59
N VAL A 334 17.62 17.39 -13.76
CA VAL A 334 17.52 15.98 -13.38
C VAL A 334 16.35 15.35 -14.12
N ALA A 335 16.66 14.37 -14.97
CA ALA A 335 15.69 13.46 -15.55
C ALA A 335 15.55 12.22 -14.68
N ILE A 336 14.37 11.55 -14.69
CA ILE A 336 14.14 10.30 -13.98
C ILE A 336 13.68 9.20 -14.93
N LYS A 337 14.27 8.02 -14.77
CA LYS A 337 13.93 6.80 -15.52
C LYS A 337 13.41 5.74 -14.57
N LEU A 338 12.21 5.22 -14.85
CA LEU A 338 11.51 4.23 -14.03
C LEU A 338 10.69 3.29 -14.94
N MET A 339 10.07 2.26 -14.36
CA MET A 339 9.22 1.32 -15.10
C MET A 339 7.99 2.02 -15.69
N GLN A 340 7.71 1.79 -16.97
CA GLN A 340 6.54 2.34 -17.70
C GLN A 340 5.84 1.27 -18.55
N GLU A 341 5.52 0.12 -17.92
CA GLU A 341 4.99 -1.08 -18.59
C GLU A 341 3.60 -1.49 -18.05
N PRO A 342 2.58 -0.59 -18.04
CA PRO A 342 1.31 -0.86 -17.38
C PRO A 342 0.56 -2.07 -17.94
N VAL A 343 0.69 -2.36 -19.26
CA VAL A 343 0.05 -3.54 -19.88
C VAL A 343 0.68 -4.84 -19.36
N LYS A 344 2.01 -4.91 -19.25
CA LYS A 344 2.70 -6.05 -18.66
C LYS A 344 2.40 -6.18 -17.17
N ALA A 345 2.31 -5.06 -16.44
CA ALA A 345 2.01 -5.04 -15.03
C ALA A 345 0.61 -5.60 -14.72
N LEU A 346 -0.41 -5.19 -15.47
CA LEU A 346 -1.75 -5.78 -15.37
C LEU A 346 -1.76 -7.25 -15.78
N THR A 347 -1.00 -7.61 -16.83
CA THR A 347 -0.85 -9.01 -17.27
C THR A 347 -0.25 -9.87 -16.15
N GLN A 348 0.85 -9.46 -15.56
CA GLN A 348 1.50 -10.17 -14.45
C GLN A 348 0.56 -10.29 -13.25
N SER A 349 -0.07 -9.19 -12.85
CA SER A 349 -0.94 -9.12 -11.68
C SER A 349 -2.17 -10.02 -11.84
N TYR A 350 -2.77 -10.10 -13.03
CA TYR A 350 -3.89 -10.99 -13.27
C TYR A 350 -3.46 -12.45 -13.43
N ALA A 351 -2.40 -12.72 -14.19
CA ALA A 351 -1.95 -14.08 -14.47
C ALA A 351 -1.55 -14.85 -13.20
N ARG A 352 -0.91 -14.17 -12.23
CA ARG A 352 -0.51 -14.80 -10.96
C ARG A 352 -1.70 -15.31 -10.15
N THR A 353 -2.90 -14.71 -10.28
CA THR A 353 -4.11 -15.15 -9.56
C THR A 353 -4.55 -16.56 -9.97
N LYS A 354 -4.17 -17.01 -11.17
CA LYS A 354 -4.45 -18.33 -11.72
C LYS A 354 -3.26 -19.31 -11.59
N ALA A 355 -2.10 -18.84 -11.11
CA ALA A 355 -0.92 -19.70 -10.92
C ALA A 355 -1.13 -20.61 -9.71
N ARG A 356 -1.07 -21.94 -9.91
CA ARG A 356 -1.40 -22.95 -8.92
C ARG A 356 -0.17 -23.73 -8.41
N THR A 357 1.01 -23.43 -8.96
CA THR A 357 2.29 -24.07 -8.60
C THR A 357 3.40 -23.03 -8.65
N TYR A 358 4.50 -23.31 -7.94
CA TYR A 358 5.71 -22.49 -8.02
C TYR A 358 6.15 -22.23 -9.46
N LYS A 359 6.20 -23.27 -10.31
CA LYS A 359 6.62 -23.12 -11.72
C LYS A 359 5.72 -22.16 -12.49
N ALA A 360 4.41 -22.26 -12.34
CA ALA A 360 3.46 -21.37 -13.01
C ALA A 360 3.57 -19.93 -12.47
N PHE A 361 3.73 -19.77 -11.18
CA PHE A 361 3.89 -18.46 -10.54
C PHE A 361 5.20 -17.77 -10.98
N ARG A 362 6.33 -18.50 -10.91
CA ARG A 362 7.63 -18.00 -11.34
C ARG A 362 7.61 -17.50 -12.80
N LYS A 363 6.87 -18.19 -13.69
CA LYS A 363 6.72 -17.76 -15.08
C LYS A 363 6.09 -16.36 -15.19
N THR A 364 5.21 -15.97 -14.27
CA THR A 364 4.63 -14.62 -14.29
C THR A 364 5.66 -13.56 -13.92
N MET A 365 6.68 -13.92 -13.14
CA MET A 365 7.76 -13.00 -12.74
C MET A 365 8.68 -12.63 -13.90
N GLU A 366 8.70 -13.42 -14.99
CA GLU A 366 9.45 -13.12 -16.21
C GLU A 366 8.93 -11.89 -16.98
N LEU A 367 7.78 -11.34 -16.56
CA LEU A 367 7.27 -10.07 -17.10
C LEU A 367 7.99 -8.84 -16.53
N HIS A 368 8.74 -9.00 -15.45
CA HIS A 368 9.56 -7.96 -14.83
C HIS A 368 8.81 -6.66 -14.53
N THR A 369 7.71 -6.73 -13.78
CA THR A 369 6.90 -5.55 -13.45
C THR A 369 6.65 -5.35 -11.95
N ASN A 370 7.31 -6.12 -11.09
CA ASN A 370 7.36 -5.84 -9.65
C ASN A 370 8.57 -4.95 -9.35
N SER A 371 8.47 -3.65 -9.56
CA SER A 371 9.58 -2.71 -9.39
C SER A 371 10.05 -2.65 -7.95
N SER A 372 9.22 -2.23 -7.02
CA SER A 372 9.57 -1.98 -5.63
C SER A 372 9.06 -3.04 -4.65
N ASN A 373 8.66 -4.23 -5.12
CA ASN A 373 8.06 -5.24 -4.25
C ASN A 373 8.77 -6.59 -4.31
N ASN A 374 9.16 -7.09 -3.14
CA ASN A 374 9.47 -8.50 -2.95
C ASN A 374 8.19 -9.33 -3.01
N THR A 375 8.31 -10.62 -3.31
CA THR A 375 7.19 -11.55 -3.27
C THR A 375 7.54 -12.77 -2.43
N ILE A 376 6.69 -13.07 -1.46
CA ILE A 376 6.70 -14.33 -0.71
C ILE A 376 5.63 -15.22 -1.33
N PHE A 377 5.93 -16.51 -1.47
CA PHE A 377 5.07 -17.51 -2.09
C PHE A 377 5.02 -18.79 -1.24
N ALA A 378 3.89 -19.47 -1.25
CA ALA A 378 3.75 -20.84 -0.77
C ALA A 378 2.67 -21.57 -1.56
N ASP A 379 2.78 -22.90 -1.70
CA ASP A 379 1.77 -23.71 -2.39
C ASP A 379 1.45 -25.04 -1.72
N ALA A 380 0.45 -25.74 -2.27
CA ALA A 380 -0.03 -27.01 -1.78
C ALA A 380 0.89 -28.21 -2.13
N ASP A 381 1.86 -28.03 -3.01
CA ASP A 381 2.90 -29.02 -3.26
C ASP A 381 3.99 -28.95 -2.19
N GLY A 382 3.92 -27.92 -1.32
CA GLY A 382 4.83 -27.71 -0.19
C GLY A 382 5.98 -26.78 -0.51
N ASP A 383 6.01 -26.20 -1.71
CA ASP A 383 7.00 -25.22 -2.10
C ASP A 383 6.80 -23.90 -1.37
N ILE A 384 7.88 -23.35 -0.83
CA ILE A 384 7.95 -21.99 -0.30
C ILE A 384 9.04 -21.23 -1.05
N ALA A 385 8.75 -19.97 -1.45
CA ALA A 385 9.70 -19.19 -2.23
C ALA A 385 9.72 -17.71 -1.85
N TYR A 386 10.88 -17.10 -2.04
CA TYR A 386 11.11 -15.67 -1.99
C TYR A 386 11.61 -15.19 -3.35
N PHE A 387 11.04 -14.12 -3.85
CA PHE A 387 11.52 -13.38 -5.01
C PHE A 387 11.78 -11.95 -4.61
N HIS A 388 12.97 -11.46 -4.88
CA HIS A 388 13.27 -10.04 -4.77
C HIS A 388 12.46 -9.25 -5.82
N ALA A 389 12.43 -7.92 -5.71
CA ALA A 389 11.89 -7.08 -6.78
C ALA A 389 12.45 -7.50 -8.15
N ASN A 390 11.63 -7.51 -9.19
CA ASN A 390 12.06 -8.10 -10.44
C ASN A 390 12.10 -7.11 -11.63
N PHE A 391 11.97 -5.81 -11.36
CA PHE A 391 12.34 -4.76 -12.30
C PHE A 391 13.62 -4.10 -11.79
N ILE A 392 14.75 -4.72 -11.99
CA ILE A 392 16.05 -4.18 -11.57
C ILE A 392 16.91 -4.01 -12.81
N PRO A 393 17.22 -2.76 -13.22
CA PRO A 393 18.06 -2.49 -14.37
C PRO A 393 19.49 -3.04 -14.20
N LYS A 394 20.05 -3.57 -15.27
CA LYS A 394 21.48 -3.91 -15.36
C LYS A 394 22.27 -2.63 -15.57
N ARG A 395 23.09 -2.29 -14.62
CA ARG A 395 23.87 -1.06 -14.54
C ARG A 395 25.36 -1.34 -14.55
N ASP A 396 26.13 -0.35 -14.95
CA ASP A 396 27.58 -0.42 -14.83
C ASP A 396 28.00 -0.22 -13.36
N PRO A 397 28.64 -1.21 -12.71
CA PRO A 397 28.94 -1.14 -11.27
C PRO A 397 30.03 -0.13 -10.91
N ARG A 398 30.65 0.55 -11.88
CA ARG A 398 31.62 1.62 -11.63
C ARG A 398 30.97 2.90 -11.08
N PHE A 399 29.66 3.10 -11.29
CA PHE A 399 28.93 4.26 -10.85
C PHE A 399 28.23 4.01 -9.51
N ASP A 400 28.08 5.09 -8.73
CA ASP A 400 27.27 5.10 -7.51
C ASP A 400 25.82 5.40 -7.87
N TRP A 401 25.01 4.35 -8.06
CA TRP A 401 23.60 4.45 -8.45
C TRP A 401 22.67 4.90 -7.33
N SER A 402 23.17 5.04 -6.10
CA SER A 402 22.40 5.66 -5.00
C SER A 402 22.24 7.19 -5.18
N LYS A 403 22.89 7.77 -6.19
CA LYS A 403 22.92 9.19 -6.50
C LYS A 403 22.61 9.41 -7.98
N PRO A 404 22.16 10.63 -8.36
CA PRO A 404 22.03 10.96 -9.77
C PRO A 404 23.35 10.79 -10.53
N VAL A 405 23.33 10.09 -11.65
CA VAL A 405 24.49 9.83 -12.50
C VAL A 405 24.59 10.83 -13.65
N ASP A 406 25.75 10.97 -14.29
CA ASP A 406 25.93 11.89 -15.43
C ASP A 406 25.18 11.37 -16.67
N GLY A 407 24.07 12.02 -17.02
CA GLY A 407 23.24 11.70 -18.19
C GLY A 407 23.93 11.96 -19.54
N SER A 408 25.08 12.65 -19.57
CA SER A 408 25.86 12.83 -20.78
C SER A 408 26.80 11.66 -21.10
N ASP A 409 27.08 10.76 -20.13
CA ASP A 409 27.93 9.59 -20.32
C ASP A 409 27.10 8.39 -20.81
N PRO A 410 27.31 7.87 -22.03
CA PRO A 410 26.63 6.67 -22.52
C PRO A 410 26.86 5.40 -21.67
N ALA A 411 27.88 5.38 -20.81
CA ALA A 411 28.12 4.25 -19.91
C ALA A 411 27.10 4.12 -18.80
N THR A 412 26.32 5.19 -18.52
CA THR A 412 25.23 5.20 -17.53
C THR A 412 23.90 4.65 -18.07
N GLU A 413 23.85 4.19 -19.31
CA GLU A 413 22.64 3.55 -19.84
C GLU A 413 22.34 2.19 -19.21
N TRP A 414 21.05 1.91 -19.05
CA TRP A 414 20.59 0.57 -18.67
C TRP A 414 20.90 -0.45 -19.76
N LYS A 415 21.47 -1.59 -19.38
CA LYS A 415 21.82 -2.69 -20.27
C LYS A 415 20.80 -3.83 -20.23
N GLY A 416 19.53 -3.52 -20.07
CA GLY A 416 18.41 -4.46 -19.87
C GLY A 416 18.04 -4.63 -18.40
N LEU A 417 17.34 -5.71 -18.07
CA LEU A 417 16.90 -6.04 -16.71
C LEU A 417 17.60 -7.32 -16.24
N HIS A 418 17.81 -7.41 -14.92
CA HIS A 418 18.23 -8.68 -14.31
C HIS A 418 17.12 -9.72 -14.40
N SER A 419 17.48 -10.95 -14.68
CA SER A 419 16.54 -12.08 -14.64
C SER A 419 16.19 -12.43 -13.18
N VAL A 420 15.20 -13.30 -12.99
CA VAL A 420 14.86 -13.82 -11.67
C VAL A 420 16.06 -14.54 -11.03
N GLU A 421 16.83 -15.28 -11.84
CA GLU A 421 18.03 -16.01 -11.40
C GLU A 421 19.21 -15.11 -11.03
N GLU A 422 19.32 -13.95 -11.68
CA GLU A 422 20.35 -12.95 -11.38
C GLU A 422 19.99 -12.08 -10.17
N SER A 423 18.76 -12.16 -9.67
CA SER A 423 18.25 -11.42 -8.50
C SER A 423 18.20 -12.32 -7.27
N PRO A 424 18.26 -11.77 -6.06
CA PRO A 424 18.10 -12.56 -4.83
C PRO A 424 16.76 -13.33 -4.83
N HIS A 425 16.83 -14.64 -4.75
CA HIS A 425 15.65 -15.52 -4.68
C HIS A 425 15.95 -16.76 -3.84
N LEU A 426 14.90 -17.40 -3.35
CA LEU A 426 14.95 -18.64 -2.59
C LEU A 426 13.84 -19.58 -3.04
N LEU A 427 14.14 -20.87 -3.07
CA LEU A 427 13.18 -21.95 -3.17
C LEU A 427 13.53 -23.01 -2.13
N ASN A 428 12.58 -23.35 -1.25
CA ASN A 428 12.68 -24.41 -0.26
C ASN A 428 13.99 -24.39 0.56
N PRO A 429 14.31 -23.23 1.24
CA PRO A 429 15.53 -23.12 2.01
C PRO A 429 15.59 -24.17 3.13
N ALA A 430 16.78 -24.63 3.47
CA ALA A 430 16.99 -25.67 4.49
C ALA A 430 16.52 -25.27 5.90
N SER A 431 16.34 -23.98 6.17
CA SER A 431 15.69 -23.45 7.38
C SER A 431 14.26 -23.96 7.57
N GLY A 432 13.56 -24.31 6.47
CA GLY A 432 12.14 -24.69 6.47
C GLY A 432 11.19 -23.52 6.73
N TRP A 433 11.70 -22.29 6.65
CA TRP A 433 10.93 -21.05 6.67
C TRP A 433 11.65 -19.96 5.89
N LEU A 434 10.88 -19.00 5.44
CA LEU A 434 11.37 -17.74 4.89
C LEU A 434 10.41 -16.60 5.20
N TYR A 435 10.93 -15.36 5.18
CA TYR A 435 10.15 -14.18 5.50
C TYR A 435 10.67 -12.93 4.77
N ASN A 436 9.88 -11.90 4.78
CA ASN A 436 10.31 -10.53 4.57
C ASN A 436 9.46 -9.56 5.38
N THR A 437 10.10 -8.56 5.96
CA THR A 437 9.51 -7.47 6.74
C THR A 437 9.99 -6.11 6.23
N ASN A 438 10.22 -5.99 4.92
CA ASN A 438 10.83 -4.84 4.23
C ASN A 438 12.32 -4.64 4.57
N ASN A 439 12.95 -5.66 5.09
CA ASN A 439 14.40 -5.77 5.27
C ASN A 439 15.05 -6.33 4.01
N SER A 440 16.37 -6.30 3.97
CA SER A 440 17.13 -6.89 2.86
C SER A 440 16.91 -8.40 2.75
N PRO A 441 17.05 -9.00 1.55
CA PRO A 441 16.88 -10.44 1.35
C PRO A 441 17.94 -11.29 2.04
N PHE A 442 19.02 -10.67 2.52
CA PHE A 442 20.21 -11.37 3.05
C PHE A 442 20.02 -11.98 4.45
N SER A 443 18.81 -11.85 5.03
CA SER A 443 18.40 -12.52 6.26
C SER A 443 17.09 -13.31 6.11
N ALA A 444 16.52 -13.37 4.90
CA ALA A 444 15.17 -13.88 4.62
C ALA A 444 14.91 -15.33 5.04
N ALA A 445 15.96 -16.15 5.26
CA ALA A 445 15.87 -17.55 5.66
C ALA A 445 16.99 -17.95 6.67
N GLY A 446 17.43 -17.01 7.49
CA GLY A 446 18.55 -17.22 8.42
C GLY A 446 19.83 -17.61 7.70
N ALA A 447 20.48 -18.70 8.12
CA ALA A 447 21.72 -19.20 7.50
C ALA A 447 21.55 -19.64 6.03
N SER A 448 20.31 -19.86 5.58
CA SER A 448 19.98 -20.24 4.19
C SER A 448 19.69 -19.04 3.28
N SER A 449 19.88 -17.83 3.77
CA SER A 449 19.62 -16.60 3.01
C SER A 449 20.64 -16.40 1.88
N PRO A 450 20.28 -15.66 0.81
CA PRO A 450 21.24 -15.20 -0.20
C PRO A 450 22.37 -14.41 0.45
N LYS A 451 23.56 -14.39 -0.17
CA LYS A 451 24.69 -13.63 0.33
C LYS A 451 24.83 -12.31 -0.43
N LYS A 452 24.98 -11.21 0.31
CA LYS A 452 25.12 -9.87 -0.29
C LYS A 452 26.27 -9.79 -1.30
N THR A 453 27.37 -10.52 -1.05
CA THR A 453 28.55 -10.57 -1.90
C THR A 453 28.33 -11.18 -3.29
N ASP A 454 27.23 -11.89 -3.49
CA ASP A 454 26.92 -12.58 -4.75
C ASP A 454 26.17 -11.66 -5.75
N TYR A 455 25.85 -10.43 -5.34
CA TYR A 455 25.03 -9.48 -6.10
C TYR A 455 25.70 -8.12 -6.22
N PRO A 456 25.42 -7.35 -7.31
CA PRO A 456 25.86 -5.96 -7.41
C PRO A 456 25.35 -5.11 -6.24
N ALA A 457 26.11 -4.10 -5.84
CA ALA A 457 25.78 -3.24 -4.69
C ALA A 457 24.43 -2.51 -4.85
N TYR A 458 24.07 -2.17 -6.07
CA TYR A 458 22.80 -1.51 -6.41
C TYR A 458 21.58 -2.46 -6.37
N MET A 459 21.76 -3.78 -6.26
CA MET A 459 20.67 -4.74 -6.27
C MET A 459 19.72 -4.55 -5.09
N GLU A 460 20.27 -4.21 -3.92
CA GLU A 460 19.51 -3.96 -2.69
C GLU A 460 20.30 -2.98 -1.81
N THR A 461 19.68 -1.84 -1.53
CA THR A 461 20.26 -0.76 -0.71
C THR A 461 19.81 -0.77 0.74
N GLY A 462 18.72 -1.51 1.05
CA GLY A 462 18.18 -1.65 2.39
C GLY A 462 19.04 -2.50 3.32
N GLY A 463 18.78 -2.32 4.60
CA GLY A 463 19.43 -3.07 5.69
C GLY A 463 18.45 -4.01 6.42
N GLU A 464 18.92 -4.52 7.54
CA GLU A 464 18.07 -5.21 8.50
C GLU A 464 17.25 -4.18 9.30
N ASN A 465 16.09 -4.59 9.79
CA ASN A 465 15.24 -3.77 10.65
C ASN A 465 14.75 -4.55 11.88
N ALA A 466 14.21 -3.83 12.86
CA ALA A 466 13.78 -4.44 14.12
C ALA A 466 12.72 -5.53 13.94
N ARG A 467 11.82 -5.41 12.93
CA ARG A 467 10.83 -6.47 12.60
C ARG A 467 11.51 -7.71 12.02
N GLY A 468 12.56 -7.56 11.22
CA GLY A 468 13.31 -8.68 10.68
C GLY A 468 14.02 -9.47 11.78
N ILE A 469 14.64 -8.78 12.73
CA ILE A 469 15.24 -9.40 13.94
C ILE A 469 14.15 -10.16 14.70
N HIS A 470 12.97 -9.58 14.87
CA HIS A 470 11.85 -10.21 15.55
C HIS A 470 11.32 -11.44 14.79
N ALA A 471 11.17 -11.34 13.45
CA ALA A 471 10.71 -12.45 12.63
C ALA A 471 11.65 -13.65 12.72
N ILE A 472 12.98 -13.44 12.64
CA ILE A 472 13.98 -14.51 12.85
C ILE A 472 13.80 -15.16 14.23
N ARG A 473 13.63 -14.34 15.27
CA ARG A 473 13.45 -14.84 16.65
C ARG A 473 12.25 -15.79 16.77
N VAL A 474 11.08 -15.43 16.21
CA VAL A 474 9.87 -16.23 16.36
C VAL A 474 9.81 -17.42 15.39
N LEU A 475 10.44 -17.31 14.20
CA LEU A 475 10.41 -18.38 13.20
C LEU A 475 11.47 -19.46 13.41
N SER A 476 12.65 -19.10 13.94
CA SER A 476 13.76 -20.04 14.12
C SER A 476 13.59 -21.01 15.28
N THR A 477 12.72 -20.71 16.24
CA THR A 477 12.59 -21.45 17.50
C THR A 477 11.60 -22.62 17.45
N LYS A 478 10.81 -22.73 16.37
CA LYS A 478 9.69 -23.69 16.29
C LYS A 478 9.72 -24.52 15.00
N LYS A 479 9.41 -25.83 15.12
CA LYS A 479 9.36 -26.78 13.99
C LYS A 479 8.04 -27.57 13.90
N ASP A 480 7.01 -27.12 14.56
CA ASP A 480 5.68 -27.74 14.58
C ASP A 480 4.59 -26.68 14.50
N PHE A 481 4.77 -25.72 13.57
CA PHE A 481 3.80 -24.65 13.37
C PHE A 481 2.42 -25.17 13.02
N THR A 482 1.41 -24.53 13.58
CA THR A 482 0.00 -24.64 13.21
C THR A 482 -0.48 -23.24 12.80
N PRO A 483 -1.65 -23.10 12.14
CA PRO A 483 -2.22 -21.77 11.88
C PRO A 483 -2.31 -20.91 13.15
N THR A 484 -2.76 -21.48 14.26
CA THR A 484 -2.87 -20.79 15.55
C THR A 484 -1.50 -20.33 16.08
N SER A 485 -0.49 -21.19 16.04
CA SER A 485 0.84 -20.78 16.53
C SER A 485 1.55 -19.83 15.59
N LEU A 486 1.24 -19.82 14.30
CA LEU A 486 1.76 -18.83 13.36
C LEU A 486 1.11 -17.45 13.59
N ILE A 487 -0.19 -17.41 13.88
CA ILE A 487 -0.87 -16.18 14.33
C ILE A 487 -0.19 -15.64 15.61
N ALA A 488 0.01 -16.50 16.60
CA ALA A 488 0.67 -16.11 17.87
C ALA A 488 2.08 -15.58 17.64
N ALA A 489 2.86 -16.17 16.71
CA ALA A 489 4.18 -15.69 16.35
C ALA A 489 4.14 -14.30 15.66
N ALA A 490 3.19 -14.09 14.76
CA ALA A 490 3.02 -12.81 14.05
C ALA A 490 2.46 -11.70 14.93
N PHE A 491 1.81 -12.03 16.05
CA PHE A 491 1.35 -11.10 17.09
C PHE A 491 2.22 -11.16 18.36
N ASP A 492 3.42 -11.74 18.31
CA ASP A 492 4.33 -11.71 19.46
C ASP A 492 4.59 -10.26 19.88
N SER A 493 4.50 -10.02 21.18
CA SER A 493 4.49 -8.66 21.74
C SER A 493 5.87 -8.05 21.99
N TYR A 494 6.95 -8.77 21.67
CA TYR A 494 8.30 -8.31 21.91
C TYR A 494 8.69 -7.13 21.01
N LEU A 495 9.54 -6.23 21.52
CA LEU A 495 9.98 -5.01 20.85
C LEU A 495 11.51 -4.95 20.78
N PRO A 496 12.16 -5.61 19.81
CA PRO A 496 13.61 -5.76 19.73
C PRO A 496 14.39 -4.44 19.65
N ALA A 497 13.79 -3.37 19.11
CA ALA A 497 14.46 -2.07 19.06
C ALA A 497 14.88 -1.55 20.46
N PHE A 498 14.20 -1.99 21.49
CA PHE A 498 14.52 -1.62 22.87
C PHE A 498 15.60 -2.50 23.52
N ASP A 499 16.13 -3.52 22.82
CA ASP A 499 17.22 -4.35 23.32
C ASP A 499 18.51 -3.55 23.53
N ASP A 500 18.78 -2.61 22.65
CA ASP A 500 19.94 -1.71 22.77
C ASP A 500 19.56 -0.38 23.42
N LEU A 501 18.37 0.15 23.13
CA LEU A 501 17.96 1.48 23.58
C LEU A 501 17.76 1.54 25.10
N ILE A 502 17.07 0.58 25.72
CA ILE A 502 16.83 0.60 27.17
C ILE A 502 18.13 0.40 27.98
N PRO A 503 19.01 -0.57 27.70
CA PRO A 503 20.29 -0.66 28.37
C PRO A 503 21.11 0.60 28.23
N SER A 504 21.13 1.25 27.07
CA SER A 504 21.88 2.50 26.85
C SER A 504 21.34 3.67 27.67
N LEU A 505 20.01 3.75 27.85
CA LEU A 505 19.36 4.73 28.71
C LEU A 505 19.70 4.48 30.19
N ILE A 506 19.66 3.22 30.63
CA ILE A 506 20.00 2.83 31.99
C ILE A 506 21.49 3.14 32.29
N ALA A 507 22.39 2.82 31.37
CA ALA A 507 23.81 3.16 31.51
C ALA A 507 24.04 4.68 31.60
N ALA A 508 23.31 5.47 30.79
CA ALA A 508 23.35 6.92 30.88
C ALA A 508 22.90 7.44 32.27
N TYR A 509 21.85 6.85 32.83
CA TYR A 509 21.37 7.18 34.19
C TYR A 509 22.39 6.79 35.25
N ASP A 510 22.93 5.58 35.22
CA ASP A 510 23.88 5.06 36.22
C ASP A 510 25.19 5.87 36.21
N GLY A 511 25.66 6.30 35.02
CA GLY A 511 26.85 7.15 34.86
C GLY A 511 26.65 8.63 35.22
N THR A 512 25.41 9.09 35.42
CA THR A 512 25.13 10.49 35.77
C THR A 512 25.33 10.72 37.28
N PRO A 513 25.99 11.79 37.73
CA PRO A 513 26.20 12.07 39.15
C PRO A 513 24.91 12.08 39.97
N ALA A 514 24.95 11.54 41.18
CA ALA A 514 23.79 11.48 42.08
C ALA A 514 23.21 12.87 42.42
N THR A 515 24.04 13.91 42.35
CA THR A 515 23.66 15.31 42.58
C THR A 515 22.93 15.95 41.38
N SER A 516 22.85 15.26 40.27
CA SER A 516 22.19 15.78 39.08
C SER A 516 20.67 15.88 39.27
N PRO A 517 20.05 17.07 39.11
CA PRO A 517 18.59 17.22 39.18
C PRO A 517 17.84 16.37 38.15
N LEU A 518 18.45 16.17 36.98
CA LEU A 518 17.90 15.34 35.91
C LEU A 518 17.84 13.87 36.32
N ARG A 519 18.88 13.36 36.97
CA ARG A 519 18.90 12.00 37.50
C ARG A 519 17.79 11.78 38.54
N THR A 520 17.63 12.72 39.47
CA THR A 520 16.58 12.65 40.49
C THR A 520 15.19 12.66 39.85
N LYS A 521 14.99 13.51 38.82
CA LYS A 521 13.72 13.67 38.14
C LYS A 521 13.22 12.39 37.46
N VAL A 522 14.11 11.58 36.92
CA VAL A 522 13.75 10.38 36.11
C VAL A 522 13.94 9.05 36.86
N ALA A 523 14.22 9.09 38.15
CA ALA A 523 14.58 7.90 38.94
C ALA A 523 13.47 6.81 38.94
N GLU A 524 12.21 7.19 39.14
CA GLU A 524 11.09 6.24 39.11
C GLU A 524 10.87 5.64 37.72
N GLN A 525 11.01 6.45 36.66
CA GLN A 525 10.89 6.03 35.29
C GLN A 525 11.97 5.00 34.91
N ILE A 526 13.20 5.25 35.31
CA ILE A 526 14.32 4.31 35.11
C ILE A 526 14.08 3.02 35.89
N ALA A 527 13.63 3.09 37.15
CA ALA A 527 13.33 1.89 37.95
C ALA A 527 12.26 1.02 37.25
N LEU A 528 11.22 1.64 36.68
CA LEU A 528 10.19 0.94 35.92
C LEU A 528 10.75 0.28 34.65
N LEU A 529 11.51 1.04 33.85
CA LEU A 529 12.07 0.54 32.58
C LEU A 529 13.15 -0.54 32.79
N ARG A 530 13.87 -0.51 33.90
CA ARG A 530 14.86 -1.53 34.28
C ARG A 530 14.24 -2.92 34.47
N GLY A 531 13.02 -3.00 34.94
CA GLY A 531 12.25 -4.25 35.13
C GLY A 531 11.36 -4.65 33.95
N TRP A 532 11.36 -3.87 32.86
CA TRP A 532 10.49 -4.14 31.72
C TRP A 532 11.01 -5.29 30.85
N ASP A 533 10.09 -6.22 30.49
CA ASP A 533 10.36 -7.37 29.63
C ASP A 533 10.37 -7.05 28.12
N ARG A 534 10.21 -5.77 27.75
CA ARG A 534 10.13 -5.24 26.38
C ARG A 534 8.95 -5.78 25.57
N ARG A 535 7.86 -6.12 26.27
CA ARG A 535 6.62 -6.58 25.67
C ARG A 535 5.53 -5.54 25.79
N TRP A 536 4.83 -5.33 24.67
CA TRP A 536 3.64 -4.48 24.68
C TRP A 536 2.43 -5.21 25.26
N SER A 537 1.56 -4.45 25.89
CA SER A 537 0.18 -4.82 26.21
C SER A 537 -0.64 -3.56 26.40
N ILE A 538 -1.97 -3.66 26.32
CA ILE A 538 -2.87 -2.53 26.57
C ILE A 538 -2.74 -1.98 28.01
N LEU A 539 -2.30 -2.80 28.96
CA LEU A 539 -2.12 -2.40 30.37
C LEU A 539 -0.69 -1.96 30.69
N SER A 540 0.24 -2.02 29.72
CA SER A 540 1.67 -1.77 29.97
C SER A 540 1.97 -0.28 30.11
N ILE A 541 2.35 0.16 31.30
CA ILE A 541 2.92 1.49 31.53
C ILE A 541 4.34 1.61 30.99
N PRO A 542 5.24 0.59 31.14
CA PRO A 542 6.58 0.64 30.54
C PRO A 542 6.56 0.82 29.03
N THR A 543 5.63 0.18 28.31
CA THR A 543 5.45 0.38 26.85
C THR A 543 5.15 1.84 26.52
N THR A 544 4.22 2.46 27.24
CA THR A 544 3.89 3.89 27.08
C THR A 544 5.12 4.75 27.21
N LEU A 545 5.83 4.58 28.32
CA LEU A 545 7.00 5.39 28.65
C LEU A 545 8.13 5.21 27.64
N ALA A 546 8.42 3.95 27.24
CA ALA A 546 9.48 3.63 26.29
C ALA A 546 9.19 4.19 24.88
N VAL A 547 7.95 4.06 24.41
CA VAL A 547 7.52 4.60 23.09
C VAL A 547 7.62 6.12 23.10
N PHE A 548 7.05 6.79 24.09
CA PHE A 548 7.11 8.25 24.19
C PHE A 548 8.56 8.76 24.33
N TRP A 549 9.39 8.08 25.13
CA TRP A 549 10.82 8.39 25.23
C TRP A 549 11.53 8.24 23.89
N GLY A 550 11.32 7.13 23.19
CA GLY A 550 11.93 6.89 21.89
C GLY A 550 11.54 7.94 20.86
N GLU A 551 10.25 8.32 20.81
CA GLU A 551 9.76 9.37 19.92
C GLU A 551 10.33 10.76 20.26
N GLU A 552 10.46 11.12 21.55
CA GLU A 552 11.07 12.37 21.98
C GLU A 552 12.56 12.40 21.64
N LEU A 553 13.27 11.29 21.84
CA LEU A 553 14.67 11.19 21.50
C LEU A 553 14.90 11.33 20.00
N GLN A 554 14.08 10.65 19.17
CA GLN A 554 14.12 10.79 17.70
C GLN A 554 13.88 12.24 17.26
N ARG A 555 12.93 12.92 17.88
CA ARG A 555 12.62 14.33 17.58
C ARG A 555 13.80 15.24 17.92
N ALA A 556 14.43 15.00 19.06
CA ALA A 556 15.55 15.80 19.54
C ALA A 556 16.77 15.70 18.62
N VAL A 557 17.02 14.54 18.01
CA VAL A 557 18.23 14.28 17.21
C VAL A 557 18.02 14.22 15.70
N GLY A 558 16.80 14.33 15.23
CA GLY A 558 16.51 14.15 13.80
C GLY A 558 17.18 15.18 12.88
N ALA A 559 17.48 16.37 13.37
CA ALA A 559 18.27 17.38 12.63
C ALA A 559 19.74 16.98 12.56
N ASP A 560 20.30 16.51 13.68
CA ASP A 560 21.71 16.10 13.79
C ASP A 560 21.99 14.87 12.92
N ALA A 561 21.09 13.88 12.95
CA ALA A 561 21.17 12.70 12.11
C ALA A 561 21.23 13.06 10.61
N ARG A 562 20.37 13.98 10.16
CA ARG A 562 20.39 14.46 8.78
C ARG A 562 21.68 15.18 8.42
N SER A 563 22.26 15.95 9.35
CA SER A 563 23.50 16.67 9.11
C SER A 563 24.72 15.73 9.00
N GLU A 564 24.66 14.56 9.62
CA GLU A 564 25.69 13.52 9.56
C GLU A 564 25.41 12.46 8.45
N GLU A 565 24.37 12.65 7.66
CA GLU A 565 23.93 11.69 6.61
C GLU A 565 23.63 10.28 7.17
N LEU A 566 23.22 10.20 8.45
CA LEU A 566 22.85 8.95 9.11
C LEU A 566 21.33 8.77 9.16
N SER A 567 20.87 7.55 9.15
CA SER A 567 19.47 7.27 9.51
C SER A 567 19.24 7.64 11.00
N VAL A 568 18.01 8.05 11.33
CA VAL A 568 17.66 8.41 12.71
C VAL A 568 17.91 7.22 13.65
N ASP A 569 17.56 6.01 13.24
CA ASP A 569 17.73 4.81 14.07
C ASP A 569 19.22 4.48 14.31
N GLU A 570 20.06 4.69 13.32
CA GLU A 570 21.51 4.53 13.46
C GLU A 570 22.13 5.60 14.38
N TYR A 571 21.64 6.85 14.26
CA TYR A 571 22.03 7.93 15.15
C TYR A 571 21.62 7.66 16.61
N LEU A 572 20.39 7.18 16.84
CA LEU A 572 19.89 6.80 18.16
C LEU A 572 20.80 5.75 18.82
N ALA A 573 21.20 4.74 18.06
CA ALA A 573 22.02 3.65 18.60
C ALA A 573 23.47 4.06 18.90
N LYS A 574 24.09 4.91 18.04
CA LYS A 574 25.54 5.12 18.04
C LYS A 574 25.98 6.52 18.49
N ARG A 575 25.14 7.56 18.40
CA ARG A 575 25.56 8.96 18.52
C ARG A 575 24.92 9.73 19.66
N THR A 576 23.79 9.28 20.22
CA THR A 576 23.11 10.02 21.29
C THR A 576 23.94 10.09 22.57
N THR A 577 23.93 11.26 23.20
CA THR A 577 24.64 11.49 24.48
C THR A 577 23.80 11.02 25.67
N PRO A 578 24.43 10.72 26.83
CA PRO A 578 23.71 10.44 28.08
C PRO A 578 22.68 11.52 28.43
N GLU A 579 23.06 12.79 28.28
CA GLU A 579 22.20 13.92 28.60
C GLU A 579 20.97 13.97 27.67
N GLN A 580 21.13 13.77 26.34
CA GLN A 580 20.02 13.72 25.39
C GLN A 580 19.03 12.62 25.77
N ARG A 581 19.51 11.43 26.12
CA ARG A 581 18.66 10.29 26.52
C ARG A 581 17.84 10.61 27.77
N LEU A 582 18.46 11.16 28.82
CA LEU A 582 17.79 11.49 30.06
C LEU A 582 16.81 12.69 29.92
N ARG A 583 17.19 13.71 29.13
CA ARG A 583 16.29 14.84 28.81
C ARG A 583 15.06 14.37 28.04
N ALA A 584 15.22 13.51 27.04
CA ALA A 584 14.11 12.96 26.31
C ALA A 584 13.15 12.17 27.22
N LEU A 585 13.69 11.41 28.20
CA LEU A 585 12.85 10.70 29.17
C LEU A 585 12.08 11.66 30.09
N ALA A 586 12.75 12.69 30.59
CA ALA A 586 12.10 13.72 31.39
C ALA A 586 10.98 14.43 30.62
N THR A 587 11.25 14.82 29.37
CA THR A 587 10.27 15.46 28.48
C THR A 587 9.08 14.54 28.20
N ALA A 588 9.32 13.27 27.89
CA ALA A 588 8.26 12.28 27.67
C ALA A 588 7.39 12.09 28.92
N SER A 589 8.02 12.01 30.10
CA SER A 589 7.31 11.88 31.37
C SER A 589 6.44 13.12 31.66
N ASP A 590 7.01 14.33 31.48
CA ASP A 590 6.28 15.59 31.65
C ASP A 590 5.09 15.71 30.69
N LYS A 591 5.30 15.32 29.42
CA LYS A 591 4.24 15.32 28.41
C LYS A 591 3.11 14.36 28.76
N LEU A 592 3.43 13.14 29.18
CA LEU A 592 2.42 12.17 29.62
C LEU A 592 1.62 12.69 30.80
N ALA A 593 2.28 13.30 31.80
CA ALA A 593 1.60 13.90 32.95
C ALA A 593 0.70 15.07 32.52
N ALA A 594 1.14 15.93 31.64
CA ALA A 594 0.36 17.07 31.15
C ALA A 594 -0.84 16.65 30.29
N ASP A 595 -0.68 15.63 29.42
CA ASP A 595 -1.72 15.21 28.49
C ASP A 595 -2.76 14.29 29.17
N PHE A 596 -2.31 13.41 30.08
CA PHE A 596 -3.13 12.34 30.67
C PHE A 596 -3.25 12.38 32.21
N GLY A 597 -2.70 13.41 32.85
CA GLY A 597 -2.74 13.56 34.28
C GLY A 597 -1.68 12.75 35.06
N SER A 598 -1.05 11.79 34.44
CA SER A 598 0.02 10.98 35.03
C SER A 598 0.94 10.41 33.94
N TRP A 599 2.23 10.32 34.21
CA TRP A 599 3.14 9.58 33.35
C TRP A 599 2.95 8.04 33.44
N LYS A 600 2.25 7.58 34.50
CA LYS A 600 1.90 6.16 34.72
C LYS A 600 0.60 5.76 33.98
N THR A 601 0.42 6.23 32.76
CA THR A 601 -0.75 5.93 31.94
C THR A 601 -0.55 4.64 31.14
N PRO A 602 -1.49 3.66 31.19
CA PRO A 602 -1.43 2.44 30.41
C PRO A 602 -1.43 2.70 28.89
N TRP A 603 -0.73 1.87 28.12
CA TRP A 603 -0.58 2.02 26.67
C TRP A 603 -1.94 2.06 25.94
N GLY A 604 -2.86 1.16 26.28
CA GLY A 604 -4.17 1.09 25.65
C GLY A 604 -5.09 2.28 25.92
N ASP A 605 -4.80 3.12 26.92
CA ASP A 605 -5.55 4.36 27.16
C ASP A 605 -5.18 5.45 26.15
N ILE A 606 -3.98 5.34 25.57
CA ILE A 606 -3.41 6.30 24.63
C ILE A 606 -3.52 5.79 23.19
N ASN A 607 -3.12 4.55 22.92
CA ASN A 607 -3.02 3.95 21.60
C ASN A 607 -4.35 3.35 21.16
N ARG A 608 -5.03 3.99 20.20
CA ARG A 608 -6.46 3.76 19.95
C ARG A 608 -6.77 3.50 18.47
N PHE A 609 -7.63 2.54 18.21
CA PHE A 609 -8.31 2.39 16.92
C PHE A 609 -9.62 3.17 16.93
N GLN A 610 -9.84 4.00 15.91
CA GLN A 610 -11.06 4.77 15.74
C GLN A 610 -11.43 4.87 14.26
N ARG A 611 -12.69 4.68 13.92
CA ARG A 611 -13.30 4.93 12.61
C ARG A 611 -14.66 5.56 12.82
N LEU A 612 -14.80 6.85 12.53
CA LEU A 612 -16.02 7.61 12.81
C LEU A 612 -16.86 7.89 11.56
N THR A 613 -16.22 8.04 10.41
CA THR A 613 -16.87 8.40 9.16
C THR A 613 -16.34 7.58 7.99
N GLY A 614 -17.03 7.67 6.82
CA GLY A 614 -16.56 7.10 5.56
C GLY A 614 -15.51 7.95 4.83
N ASP A 615 -15.08 9.07 5.41
CA ASP A 615 -14.13 9.97 4.79
C ASP A 615 -12.75 9.31 4.56
N ILE A 616 -12.07 9.75 3.52
CA ILE A 616 -10.69 9.30 3.26
C ILE A 616 -9.77 9.75 4.38
N VAL A 617 -9.88 11.00 4.81
CA VAL A 617 -9.18 11.56 5.96
C VAL A 617 -10.09 11.48 7.17
N GLN A 618 -9.77 10.61 8.12
CA GLN A 618 -10.61 10.38 9.30
C GLN A 618 -10.56 11.57 10.27
N PRO A 619 -11.72 12.06 10.75
CA PRO A 619 -11.79 13.04 11.84
C PRO A 619 -11.67 12.31 13.19
N PHE A 620 -10.51 12.41 13.84
CA PHE A 620 -10.30 11.77 15.15
C PHE A 620 -10.78 12.66 16.29
N SER A 621 -11.31 12.04 17.35
CA SER A 621 -11.81 12.73 18.54
C SER A 621 -11.60 11.93 19.82
N ASP A 622 -11.01 12.55 20.86
CA ASP A 622 -10.84 11.93 22.16
C ASP A 622 -12.16 11.64 22.88
N ALA A 623 -13.23 12.36 22.52
CA ALA A 623 -14.59 12.17 23.05
C ALA A 623 -15.35 11.06 22.30
N GLY A 624 -14.92 10.67 21.10
CA GLY A 624 -15.56 9.64 20.31
C GLY A 624 -15.21 8.21 20.77
N PRO A 625 -16.05 7.22 20.41
CA PRO A 625 -15.78 5.83 20.72
C PRO A 625 -14.48 5.36 20.05
N SER A 626 -13.68 4.56 20.77
CA SER A 626 -12.44 4.00 20.25
C SER A 626 -12.04 2.74 21.01
N LEU A 627 -11.27 1.86 20.39
CA LEU A 627 -10.80 0.60 20.98
C LEU A 627 -9.31 0.70 21.35
N PRO A 628 -8.88 0.10 22.48
CA PRO A 628 -7.48 0.02 22.84
C PRO A 628 -6.73 -0.92 21.90
N VAL A 629 -5.49 -0.57 21.54
CA VAL A 629 -4.60 -1.40 20.73
C VAL A 629 -3.29 -1.63 21.47
N GLY A 630 -2.91 -2.90 21.63
CA GLY A 630 -1.67 -3.26 22.33
C GLY A 630 -0.43 -3.12 21.47
N PHE A 631 -0.49 -3.54 20.21
CA PHE A 631 0.65 -3.50 19.28
C PHE A 631 1.02 -2.07 18.89
N THR A 632 2.31 -1.89 18.55
CA THR A 632 2.93 -0.57 18.38
C THR A 632 3.40 -0.36 16.94
N SER A 633 4.11 0.74 16.71
CA SER A 633 4.79 1.02 15.45
C SER A 633 5.77 -0.12 15.07
N ALA A 634 5.81 -0.40 13.77
CA ALA A 634 6.81 -1.26 13.12
C ALA A 634 8.26 -0.88 13.47
N ARG A 635 8.51 0.41 13.72
CA ARG A 635 9.83 0.95 14.11
C ARG A 635 10.40 0.28 15.35
N TRP A 636 9.57 -0.02 16.32
CA TRP A 636 10.00 -0.67 17.56
C TRP A 636 10.15 -2.19 17.43
N GLY A 637 9.89 -2.74 16.24
CA GLY A 637 9.96 -4.16 15.96
C GLY A 637 8.66 -4.92 16.20
N SER A 638 7.53 -4.22 16.38
CA SER A 638 6.21 -4.87 16.44
C SER A 638 5.90 -5.52 15.10
N LEU A 639 5.77 -6.85 15.07
CA LEU A 639 5.34 -7.59 13.87
C LEU A 639 3.89 -7.25 13.54
N ALA A 640 2.99 -7.25 14.53
CA ALA A 640 1.70 -6.59 14.39
C ALA A 640 1.92 -5.07 14.46
N SER A 641 1.85 -4.39 13.32
CA SER A 641 2.16 -2.97 13.21
C SER A 641 0.92 -2.09 13.33
N PHE A 642 1.08 -0.97 14.06
CA PHE A 642 0.05 0.05 14.25
C PHE A 642 0.69 1.43 14.31
N GLY A 643 0.64 2.16 13.18
CA GLY A 643 1.13 3.52 13.07
C GLY A 643 0.10 4.52 13.61
N ALA A 644 0.31 4.97 14.83
CA ALA A 644 -0.59 5.88 15.52
C ALA A 644 0.12 7.16 15.97
N ARG A 645 -0.62 8.26 15.97
CA ARG A 645 -0.15 9.57 16.48
C ARG A 645 -1.30 10.40 17.01
N ALA A 646 -0.99 11.46 17.74
CA ALA A 646 -1.96 12.51 18.05
C ALA A 646 -2.24 13.36 16.81
N TYR A 647 -3.48 13.81 16.67
CA TYR A 647 -3.96 14.70 15.61
C TYR A 647 -4.37 16.05 16.18
N PRO A 648 -4.57 17.10 15.36
CA PRO A 648 -5.06 18.38 15.86
C PRO A 648 -6.34 18.20 16.70
N GLY A 649 -6.32 18.66 17.95
CA GLY A 649 -7.43 18.53 18.88
C GLY A 649 -7.49 17.23 19.67
N THR A 650 -6.52 16.30 19.51
CA THR A 650 -6.45 15.06 20.28
C THR A 650 -5.17 14.97 21.12
N LYS A 651 -5.26 14.28 22.24
CA LYS A 651 -4.13 13.86 23.08
C LYS A 651 -3.82 12.37 22.86
N LYS A 652 -4.85 11.54 22.65
CA LYS A 652 -4.70 10.13 22.33
C LYS A 652 -4.09 9.95 20.94
N HIS A 653 -3.43 8.83 20.75
CA HIS A 653 -2.84 8.44 19.48
C HIS A 653 -3.82 7.55 18.70
N TYR A 654 -4.15 7.94 17.48
CA TYR A 654 -5.05 7.20 16.60
C TYR A 654 -4.29 6.61 15.42
N GLY A 655 -4.53 5.32 15.16
CA GLY A 655 -3.90 4.60 14.06
C GLY A 655 -4.53 4.94 12.72
N THR A 656 -3.68 5.06 11.69
CA THR A 656 -4.08 5.27 10.29
C THR A 656 -3.45 4.30 9.33
N SER A 657 -2.40 3.60 9.76
CA SER A 657 -1.64 2.65 8.95
C SER A 657 -1.10 1.51 9.80
N GLY A 658 -0.65 0.46 9.17
CA GLY A 658 -0.21 -0.76 9.83
C GLY A 658 -0.94 -1.97 9.27
N ASN A 659 -1.20 -2.98 10.09
CA ASN A 659 -2.01 -4.13 9.69
C ASN A 659 -3.30 -3.66 9.02
N SER A 660 -3.44 -3.87 7.71
CA SER A 660 -4.64 -3.46 6.97
C SER A 660 -5.51 -4.64 6.57
N PHE A 661 -4.90 -5.70 6.07
CA PHE A 661 -5.46 -7.03 5.83
C PHE A 661 -4.50 -8.06 6.39
N VAL A 662 -4.99 -8.97 7.23
CA VAL A 662 -4.16 -10.01 7.84
C VAL A 662 -4.77 -11.35 7.52
N ALA A 663 -3.97 -12.31 7.02
CA ALA A 663 -4.45 -13.66 6.78
C ALA A 663 -3.39 -14.71 7.11
N VAL A 664 -3.84 -15.86 7.64
CA VAL A 664 -3.09 -17.09 7.71
C VAL A 664 -3.74 -18.10 6.79
N VAL A 665 -2.93 -18.79 5.97
CA VAL A 665 -3.39 -19.78 5.00
C VAL A 665 -2.64 -21.09 5.23
N GLU A 666 -3.38 -22.18 5.25
CA GLU A 666 -2.86 -23.56 5.26
C GLU A 666 -3.18 -24.21 3.92
N PHE A 667 -2.14 -24.68 3.22
CA PHE A 667 -2.28 -25.39 1.93
C PHE A 667 -2.25 -26.91 2.12
N GLY A 668 -3.05 -27.59 1.32
CA GLY A 668 -3.15 -29.06 1.35
C GLY A 668 -4.14 -29.55 0.32
N ASP A 669 -4.85 -30.66 0.57
CA ASP A 669 -5.91 -31.18 -0.30
C ASP A 669 -7.05 -30.15 -0.48
N SER A 670 -7.25 -29.33 0.53
CA SER A 670 -8.11 -28.14 0.51
C SER A 670 -7.42 -27.00 1.22
N VAL A 671 -7.58 -25.78 0.72
CA VAL A 671 -7.08 -24.58 1.38
C VAL A 671 -7.97 -24.23 2.58
N ARG A 672 -7.34 -23.82 3.68
CA ARG A 672 -8.00 -23.28 4.88
C ARG A 672 -7.36 -21.95 5.22
N ALA A 673 -8.15 -20.96 5.55
CA ALA A 673 -7.63 -19.65 5.89
C ALA A 673 -8.45 -18.96 6.98
N LYS A 674 -7.78 -18.08 7.71
CA LYS A 674 -8.42 -17.11 8.61
C LYS A 674 -7.92 -15.72 8.24
N ALA A 675 -8.77 -14.72 8.37
CA ALA A 675 -8.43 -13.34 8.01
C ALA A 675 -9.09 -12.31 8.94
N VAL A 676 -8.58 -11.10 8.92
CA VAL A 676 -9.19 -9.90 9.51
C VAL A 676 -8.77 -8.67 8.74
N SER A 677 -9.68 -7.74 8.53
CA SER A 677 -9.39 -6.42 7.97
C SER A 677 -9.55 -5.33 9.02
N ALA A 678 -8.77 -4.24 8.89
CA ALA A 678 -8.90 -3.10 9.78
C ALA A 678 -10.28 -2.46 9.62
N GLY A 679 -11.10 -2.51 10.66
CA GLY A 679 -12.44 -1.94 10.71
C GLY A 679 -13.52 -2.89 10.19
N GLY A 680 -13.74 -2.97 8.89
CA GLY A 680 -14.77 -3.76 8.22
C GLY A 680 -14.79 -3.51 6.72
N GLN A 681 -15.65 -4.21 6.00
CA GLN A 681 -15.70 -4.22 4.54
C GLN A 681 -16.26 -2.92 3.93
N SER A 682 -17.27 -2.31 4.56
CA SER A 682 -18.00 -1.17 4.00
C SER A 682 -17.35 0.18 4.36
N GLY A 683 -17.40 1.14 3.43
CA GLY A 683 -17.09 2.56 3.66
C GLY A 683 -18.28 3.38 4.20
N ASP A 684 -19.49 2.82 4.24
CA ASP A 684 -20.69 3.51 4.75
C ASP A 684 -20.84 3.32 6.26
N PRO A 685 -20.81 4.41 7.08
CA PRO A 685 -21.03 4.33 8.53
C PRO A 685 -22.38 3.71 8.96
N LYS A 686 -23.35 3.64 8.07
CA LYS A 686 -24.66 3.02 8.32
C LYS A 686 -24.66 1.52 8.11
N SER A 687 -23.67 1.00 7.41
CA SER A 687 -23.53 -0.45 7.17
C SER A 687 -23.14 -1.18 8.46
N PRO A 688 -23.71 -2.37 8.74
CA PRO A 688 -23.26 -3.21 9.83
C PRO A 688 -21.78 -3.61 9.66
N HIS A 689 -21.28 -3.65 8.41
CA HIS A 689 -19.91 -4.02 8.05
C HIS A 689 -18.95 -2.82 7.99
N PHE A 690 -19.31 -1.69 8.60
CA PHE A 690 -18.41 -0.54 8.70
C PHE A 690 -17.27 -0.74 9.70
N ILE A 691 -17.58 -1.39 10.85
CA ILE A 691 -16.64 -1.54 11.98
C ILE A 691 -16.73 -2.91 12.68
N ASP A 692 -17.43 -3.87 12.11
CA ASP A 692 -17.72 -5.17 12.71
C ASP A 692 -16.46 -6.04 12.95
N GLN A 693 -15.38 -5.81 12.23
CA GLN A 693 -14.11 -6.51 12.44
C GLN A 693 -13.16 -5.80 13.43
N ALA A 694 -13.49 -4.59 13.89
CA ALA A 694 -12.56 -3.75 14.67
C ALA A 694 -12.13 -4.40 16.00
N VAL A 695 -13.03 -5.07 16.71
CA VAL A 695 -12.69 -5.75 17.97
C VAL A 695 -11.71 -6.90 17.69
N ARG A 696 -11.99 -7.74 16.70
CA ARG A 696 -11.08 -8.84 16.29
C ARG A 696 -9.73 -8.31 15.84
N TYR A 697 -9.73 -7.24 15.07
CA TYR A 697 -8.52 -6.57 14.62
C TYR A 697 -7.64 -6.10 15.80
N THR A 698 -8.22 -5.44 16.79
CA THR A 698 -7.47 -4.89 17.95
C THR A 698 -7.01 -5.96 18.93
N THR A 699 -7.62 -7.14 18.93
CA THR A 699 -7.25 -8.29 19.78
C THR A 699 -6.38 -9.32 19.06
N GLY A 700 -6.18 -9.19 17.74
CA GLY A 700 -5.42 -10.17 16.93
C GLY A 700 -6.19 -11.47 16.65
N GLU A 701 -7.52 -11.44 16.76
CA GLU A 701 -8.37 -12.57 16.44
C GLU A 701 -8.75 -12.57 14.96
N LEU A 702 -8.46 -13.66 14.25
CA LEU A 702 -8.82 -13.84 12.85
C LEU A 702 -10.08 -14.70 12.73
N ARG A 703 -11.01 -14.27 11.86
CA ARG A 703 -12.20 -15.03 11.49
C ARG A 703 -11.91 -16.08 10.43
N ASP A 704 -12.76 -17.10 10.30
CA ASP A 704 -12.66 -18.07 9.21
C ASP A 704 -12.95 -17.40 7.85
N VAL A 705 -12.25 -17.86 6.80
CA VAL A 705 -12.51 -17.50 5.40
C VAL A 705 -13.37 -18.61 4.77
N TYR A 706 -14.48 -18.23 4.19
CA TYR A 706 -15.38 -19.14 3.48
C TYR A 706 -14.97 -19.27 2.02
N PHE A 707 -13.92 -20.05 1.76
CA PHE A 707 -13.36 -20.22 0.42
C PHE A 707 -14.22 -21.10 -0.51
N TYR A 708 -14.80 -22.17 0.04
CA TYR A 708 -15.61 -23.10 -0.74
C TYR A 708 -17.08 -22.77 -0.62
N ARG A 709 -17.82 -22.86 -1.74
CA ARG A 709 -19.24 -22.48 -1.80
C ARG A 709 -20.12 -23.19 -0.75
N HIS A 710 -19.80 -24.43 -0.39
CA HIS A 710 -20.55 -25.16 0.64
C HIS A 710 -20.40 -24.55 2.05
N GLN A 711 -19.30 -23.84 2.32
CA GLN A 711 -19.07 -23.14 3.60
C GLN A 711 -19.99 -21.93 3.76
N LEU A 712 -20.46 -21.34 2.67
CA LEU A 712 -21.37 -20.18 2.70
C LEU A 712 -22.80 -20.55 3.10
N LYS A 713 -23.17 -21.85 3.14
CA LYS A 713 -24.56 -22.28 3.35
C LYS A 713 -25.23 -21.67 4.59
N ASN A 714 -24.48 -21.49 5.68
CA ASN A 714 -24.97 -20.90 6.94
C ASN A 714 -24.36 -19.55 7.26
N HIS A 715 -23.65 -18.96 6.29
CA HIS A 715 -22.87 -17.74 6.42
C HIS A 715 -23.15 -16.78 5.27
N THR A 716 -24.35 -16.83 4.69
CA THR A 716 -24.78 -15.94 3.64
C THR A 716 -25.76 -14.92 4.18
N GLU A 717 -25.39 -13.65 4.13
CA GLU A 717 -26.28 -12.54 4.42
C GLU A 717 -27.21 -12.25 3.25
N ARG A 718 -26.65 -12.15 2.03
CA ARG A 718 -27.39 -11.76 0.82
C ARG A 718 -26.83 -12.46 -0.42
N THR A 719 -27.72 -12.88 -1.33
CA THR A 719 -27.38 -13.35 -2.68
C THR A 719 -28.16 -12.55 -3.72
N TYR A 720 -27.46 -11.98 -4.70
CA TYR A 720 -28.09 -11.10 -5.70
C TYR A 720 -27.30 -11.06 -7.01
N HIS A 721 -27.89 -10.49 -8.05
CA HIS A 721 -27.20 -10.07 -9.26
C HIS A 721 -26.94 -8.55 -9.23
N PRO A 722 -25.82 -8.06 -9.81
CA PRO A 722 -25.60 -6.62 -9.91
C PRO A 722 -26.82 -5.85 -10.40
N GLY A 723 -27.21 -4.80 -9.69
CA GLY A 723 -28.38 -3.99 -10.01
C GLY A 723 -29.73 -4.47 -9.42
N GLN A 724 -29.72 -5.50 -8.55
CA GLN A 724 -30.89 -5.95 -7.79
C GLN A 724 -30.89 -5.45 -6.36
#